data_7f1556dc0a6e102ee6ee58ef7639eab8
#
_entry.id   7f1556dc0a6e102ee6ee58ef7639eab8
#
_cell.length_a   1.000
_cell.length_b   1.000
_cell.length_c   1.000
_cell.angle_alpha   90.00
_cell.angle_beta   90.00
_cell.angle_gamma   90.00
#
_symmetry.space_group_name_H-M   'P 1'
#
loop_
_entity.id
_entity.type
_entity.pdbx_description
1 polymer ?
#
loop_
_entity_poly.entity_id
_entity_poly.type
_entity_poly.pdbx_seq_one_letter_code
_entity_poly.pdbx_strand_id
1 'polypeptide(L)'
;MPIITNYNSFAYHFGIQNWSCTQDERGTMYFGNNNGMLVFDGYEWNKFTLPNKGIIRSLLADGNRIYVGSYTDFGYFARNSKGEMTYHSLWPSQYKSHNDEIWNIIKVNGHIYFQSFCSYFDFDGKRVTPYYNSKQLPFWLYQVKGEVYAQLINGGICRLHQGKYQTIIPAKTFHSDNVMGIYSLAQGKTLLITHKQGLFLMEGTKVTPIHTNIDGELAQSLVNRTALLNSHTLILGTIKNGVLAIDLRTFQKVWHYNKTNGLYNNTVLNLYVDKGRNLWVALDNGISLIHTGLPLSVMNMEGIGMVYGMTINNNHMYIATNQSVWQYDMNAQKLTNVLGCEGQNWYVEYLGNQYFVGNNNCIKTVDGTNSASLISDINGSTDLKEYHLFEQHALIEATYTNFRIFHQNNGKWGTPKTISGFTAPIREFEIDNTGVIWAAHMSKGLYRLTLSKDLSHFTHVQYYPSLNKGPEEMFHVMNINGRVVFSYGGGLYTFDDIHKKIVPYNGCGKLSKTGIIASSFIDKSQFWVLNNDGFWLIQSNEQNGQPQTFISNSIFGQEINSYGNAMYVHGNSTYFFLNDGIGKFEGKTISQKVGLYKLYLKEAITKDKDNTVRYLPITHEQEDVTSMGNVFFKLSYPNFNNEKLKFCYTLKGNGQTLCETSNSPVISYNNLGYGDYTFTATVQNLSGEKLGGQIIYKFSYPTPFYLSIWAWIGYAFLLYVGVYTYIRWHTNKIVRRNQKIAAAKLMAQKMKTLEQERIIAEQQKKLLENELELKGKETASMAFDMLALKNSMGGVKEQLLDGVRRGTISTRDVNKILMQMKDKDTDLFWSTFQNNFDLIHKRFFRNLHEKYPELTTNDMKICALLRLNLNTKDIANFTHLSIRGVESVRYRLRKKLGIPTDKSLTDFLIEFE
;
A
#
# COMPACT_ATOMS: atom_id res chain seq x y z
N MET A 1 23.99 12.11 6.11
CA MET A 1 23.77 12.36 4.65
C MET A 1 22.29 12.14 4.32
N PRO A 2 21.66 12.82 3.34
CA PRO A 2 20.27 12.49 2.93
C PRO A 2 20.13 11.01 2.56
N ILE A 3 18.93 10.46 2.68
CA ILE A 3 18.68 9.05 2.28
C ILE A 3 18.79 8.92 0.76
N ILE A 4 19.29 7.79 0.27
CA ILE A 4 19.43 7.50 -1.15
C ILE A 4 18.69 6.19 -1.52
N THR A 5 17.97 6.23 -2.64
CA THR A 5 17.33 5.06 -3.25
C THR A 5 17.88 4.86 -4.65
N ASN A 6 18.34 3.66 -4.96
CA ASN A 6 18.93 3.33 -6.25
C ASN A 6 18.00 2.44 -7.09
N TYR A 7 17.87 2.76 -8.37
CA TYR A 7 17.14 2.00 -9.37
C TYR A 7 18.10 1.55 -10.45
N ASN A 8 18.34 0.26 -10.54
CA ASN A 8 19.17 -0.34 -11.58
C ASN A 8 18.35 -0.77 -12.80
N SER A 9 19.00 -1.19 -13.86
CA SER A 9 18.34 -1.64 -15.10
C SER A 9 17.42 -2.85 -14.89
N PHE A 10 17.63 -3.67 -13.87
CA PHE A 10 16.74 -4.77 -13.51
C PHE A 10 15.43 -4.29 -12.86
N ALA A 11 15.44 -3.14 -12.18
CA ALA A 11 14.23 -2.56 -11.60
C ALA A 11 13.30 -1.98 -12.67
N TYR A 12 13.83 -1.36 -13.70
CA TYR A 12 13.04 -0.75 -14.77
C TYR A 12 13.08 -1.54 -16.10
N HIS A 13 13.87 -2.62 -16.22
CA HIS A 13 13.98 -3.51 -17.38
C HIS A 13 14.16 -2.78 -18.72
N PHE A 14 15.14 -1.86 -18.79
CA PHE A 14 15.42 -1.04 -19.97
C PHE A 14 16.91 -0.78 -20.10
N GLY A 15 17.33 0.15 -20.99
CA GLY A 15 18.74 0.47 -21.18
C GLY A 15 19.42 0.98 -19.91
N ILE A 16 20.71 0.75 -19.75
CA ILE A 16 21.45 1.06 -18.52
C ILE A 16 21.72 2.56 -18.33
N GLN A 17 21.97 3.31 -19.43
CA GLN A 17 22.33 4.73 -19.37
C GLN A 17 21.08 5.61 -19.40
N ASN A 18 21.06 6.59 -18.49
CA ASN A 18 19.98 7.57 -18.40
C ASN A 18 20.56 8.98 -18.58
N TRP A 19 20.20 9.62 -19.68
CA TRP A 19 20.84 10.84 -20.17
C TRP A 19 20.24 12.14 -19.64
N SER A 20 18.97 12.11 -19.33
CA SER A 20 18.22 13.28 -18.87
C SER A 20 17.07 12.84 -17.97
N CYS A 21 16.59 13.76 -17.14
CA CYS A 21 15.40 13.54 -16.34
C CYS A 21 14.61 14.84 -16.19
N THR A 22 13.29 14.71 -16.10
CA THR A 22 12.35 15.82 -15.91
C THR A 22 11.09 15.35 -15.21
N GLN A 23 10.29 16.25 -14.67
CA GLN A 23 9.02 15.97 -14.01
C GLN A 23 7.90 16.77 -14.63
N ASP A 24 6.75 16.14 -14.86
CA ASP A 24 5.55 16.82 -15.32
C ASP A 24 4.79 17.54 -14.20
N GLU A 25 3.70 18.20 -14.56
CA GLU A 25 2.85 18.91 -13.60
C GLU A 25 2.13 17.98 -12.62
N ARG A 26 1.91 16.71 -12.99
CA ARG A 26 1.28 15.67 -12.16
C ARG A 26 2.24 15.08 -11.14
N GLY A 27 3.54 15.32 -11.32
CA GLY A 27 4.61 14.79 -10.47
C GLY A 27 5.24 13.50 -11.00
N THR A 28 4.86 13.04 -12.18
CA THR A 28 5.47 11.87 -12.81
C THR A 28 6.88 12.20 -13.30
N MET A 29 7.83 11.31 -13.05
CA MET A 29 9.20 11.44 -13.50
C MET A 29 9.40 10.79 -14.88
N TYR A 30 10.20 11.43 -15.72
CA TYR A 30 10.58 10.97 -17.05
C TYR A 30 12.09 10.92 -17.16
N PHE A 31 12.63 9.84 -17.76
CA PHE A 31 14.08 9.69 -17.98
C PHE A 31 14.35 9.37 -19.44
N GLY A 32 15.26 10.13 -20.05
CA GLY A 32 15.81 9.83 -21.38
C GLY A 32 16.83 8.71 -21.27
N ASN A 33 16.62 7.63 -22.01
CA ASN A 33 17.38 6.40 -21.88
C ASN A 33 17.88 5.93 -23.26
N ASN A 34 18.87 5.05 -23.28
CA ASN A 34 19.41 4.48 -24.51
C ASN A 34 18.37 3.80 -25.40
N ASN A 35 17.29 3.27 -24.81
CA ASN A 35 16.27 2.53 -25.53
C ASN A 35 14.97 3.36 -25.72
N GLY A 36 14.94 4.62 -25.28
CA GLY A 36 13.76 5.49 -25.37
C GLY A 36 13.51 6.30 -24.10
N MET A 37 12.27 6.39 -23.65
CA MET A 37 11.84 7.13 -22.45
C MET A 37 11.31 6.18 -21.39
N LEU A 38 11.84 6.30 -20.16
CA LEU A 38 11.26 5.70 -18.96
C LEU A 38 10.33 6.69 -18.30
N VAL A 39 9.24 6.18 -17.75
CA VAL A 39 8.26 6.97 -16.97
C VAL A 39 8.04 6.28 -15.63
N PHE A 40 8.17 7.03 -14.55
CA PHE A 40 8.04 6.52 -13.18
C PHE A 40 7.11 7.39 -12.34
N ASP A 41 6.09 6.78 -11.77
CA ASP A 41 5.10 7.44 -10.92
C ASP A 41 5.22 7.09 -9.43
N GLY A 42 6.31 6.40 -9.05
CA GLY A 42 6.54 5.93 -7.68
C GLY A 42 6.06 4.49 -7.43
N TYR A 43 5.29 3.89 -8.36
CA TYR A 43 4.81 2.51 -8.25
C TYR A 43 5.35 1.63 -9.35
N GLU A 44 5.31 2.11 -10.60
CA GLU A 44 5.70 1.30 -11.75
C GLU A 44 6.53 2.08 -12.75
N TRP A 45 7.36 1.34 -13.47
CA TRP A 45 8.15 1.82 -14.60
C TRP A 45 7.43 1.52 -15.91
N ASN A 46 7.12 2.56 -16.69
CA ASN A 46 6.58 2.43 -18.04
C ASN A 46 7.66 2.82 -19.06
N LYS A 47 7.61 2.23 -20.24
CA LYS A 47 8.61 2.36 -21.29
C LYS A 47 7.96 2.82 -22.59
N PHE A 48 8.55 3.85 -23.20
CA PHE A 48 8.10 4.40 -24.47
C PHE A 48 9.29 4.52 -25.42
N THR A 49 9.12 4.07 -26.64
CA THR A 49 10.15 4.11 -27.65
C THR A 49 9.77 5.10 -28.74
N LEU A 50 10.79 5.74 -29.34
CA LEU A 50 10.60 6.51 -30.57
C LEU A 50 10.34 5.58 -31.76
N PRO A 51 9.68 6.04 -32.84
CA PRO A 51 9.46 5.23 -34.03
C PRO A 51 10.77 4.70 -34.65
N ASN A 52 11.86 5.48 -34.58
CA ASN A 52 13.20 5.10 -35.06
C ASN A 52 14.00 4.29 -34.01
N LYS A 53 13.40 3.98 -32.83
CA LYS A 53 14.07 3.32 -31.71
C LYS A 53 15.36 4.02 -31.24
N GLY A 54 15.45 5.33 -31.45
CA GLY A 54 16.61 6.14 -31.10
C GLY A 54 16.79 6.36 -29.61
N ILE A 55 18.01 6.70 -29.23
CA ILE A 55 18.37 7.13 -27.87
C ILE A 55 17.69 8.48 -27.59
N ILE A 56 17.14 8.66 -26.41
CA ILE A 56 16.67 9.97 -25.94
C ILE A 56 17.73 10.61 -25.06
N ARG A 57 18.34 11.70 -25.56
CA ARG A 57 19.42 12.42 -24.86
C ARG A 57 18.90 13.56 -23.97
N SER A 58 17.83 14.18 -24.36
CA SER A 58 17.30 15.33 -23.65
C SER A 58 15.80 15.27 -23.49
N LEU A 59 15.30 15.78 -22.36
CA LEU A 59 13.89 15.83 -22.00
C LEU A 59 13.54 17.19 -21.39
N LEU A 60 12.32 17.64 -21.69
CA LEU A 60 11.70 18.78 -21.03
C LEU A 60 10.19 18.54 -20.91
N ALA A 61 9.67 18.52 -19.69
CA ALA A 61 8.23 18.49 -19.44
C ALA A 61 7.67 19.92 -19.46
N ASP A 62 6.60 20.14 -20.24
CA ASP A 62 5.88 21.40 -20.30
C ASP A 62 4.39 21.18 -20.55
N GLY A 63 3.55 21.47 -19.58
CA GLY A 63 2.12 21.20 -19.61
C GLY A 63 1.83 19.71 -19.85
N ASN A 64 1.08 19.40 -20.89
CA ASN A 64 0.73 18.03 -21.29
C ASN A 64 1.73 17.40 -22.28
N ARG A 65 2.85 18.05 -22.54
CA ARG A 65 3.85 17.62 -23.50
C ARG A 65 5.17 17.28 -22.80
N ILE A 66 5.78 16.18 -23.22
CA ILE A 66 7.13 15.83 -22.84
C ILE A 66 7.99 15.92 -24.10
N TYR A 67 8.71 17.04 -24.22
CA TYR A 67 9.62 17.25 -25.31
C TYR A 67 10.83 16.33 -25.19
N VAL A 68 11.24 15.76 -26.32
CA VAL A 68 12.34 14.80 -26.40
C VAL A 68 13.28 15.17 -27.53
N GLY A 69 14.57 15.02 -27.26
CA GLY A 69 15.65 15.17 -28.24
C GLY A 69 16.38 13.84 -28.41
N SER A 70 16.58 13.47 -29.65
CA SER A 70 17.19 12.19 -30.06
C SER A 70 18.19 12.43 -31.19
N TYR A 71 18.74 11.30 -31.73
CA TYR A 71 19.53 11.32 -32.95
C TYR A 71 18.61 11.40 -34.18
N THR A 72 18.85 12.41 -35.05
CA THR A 72 18.08 12.70 -36.26
C THR A 72 16.57 12.88 -36.09
N ASP A 73 16.10 13.13 -34.83
CA ASP A 73 14.71 13.43 -34.53
C ASP A 73 14.58 14.19 -33.22
N PHE A 74 13.56 15.02 -33.12
CA PHE A 74 13.07 15.60 -31.90
C PHE A 74 11.58 15.90 -32.03
N GLY A 75 10.90 15.97 -30.90
CA GLY A 75 9.46 16.20 -30.88
C GLY A 75 8.94 16.15 -29.46
N TYR A 76 7.73 15.68 -29.31
CA TYR A 76 7.13 15.52 -27.99
C TYR A 76 6.23 14.28 -27.90
N PHE A 77 6.17 13.71 -26.73
CA PHE A 77 5.10 12.81 -26.35
C PHE A 77 3.96 13.59 -25.72
N ALA A 78 2.73 13.25 -26.08
CA ALA A 78 1.53 13.79 -25.45
C ALA A 78 0.54 12.65 -25.16
N ARG A 79 -0.25 12.81 -24.11
CA ARG A 79 -1.33 11.86 -23.83
C ARG A 79 -2.56 12.23 -24.63
N ASN A 80 -3.14 11.24 -25.31
CA ASN A 80 -4.46 11.40 -25.93
C ASN A 80 -5.59 11.33 -24.87
N SER A 81 -6.83 11.46 -25.32
CA SER A 81 -8.01 11.44 -24.43
C SER A 81 -8.15 10.13 -23.64
N LYS A 82 -7.58 9.02 -24.12
CA LYS A 82 -7.59 7.70 -23.47
C LYS A 82 -6.40 7.46 -22.54
N GLY A 83 -5.52 8.46 -22.38
CA GLY A 83 -4.33 8.35 -21.54
C GLY A 83 -3.11 7.70 -22.22
N GLU A 84 -3.23 7.27 -23.48
CA GLU A 84 -2.13 6.67 -24.22
C GLU A 84 -1.13 7.74 -24.64
N MET A 85 0.16 7.45 -24.51
CA MET A 85 1.26 8.36 -24.91
C MET A 85 1.53 8.18 -26.40
N THR A 86 1.37 9.27 -27.17
CA THR A 86 1.66 9.30 -28.61
C THR A 86 2.81 10.25 -28.90
N TYR A 87 3.71 9.86 -29.79
CA TYR A 87 4.84 10.67 -30.20
C TYR A 87 4.49 11.53 -31.42
N HIS A 88 4.91 12.80 -31.41
CA HIS A 88 4.76 13.77 -32.47
C HIS A 88 6.13 14.33 -32.81
N SER A 89 6.67 13.99 -34.00
CA SER A 89 7.93 14.54 -34.49
C SER A 89 7.78 16.01 -34.88
N LEU A 90 8.75 16.82 -34.49
CA LEU A 90 8.91 18.21 -34.91
C LEU A 90 10.09 18.39 -35.86
N TRP A 91 10.78 17.32 -36.24
CA TRP A 91 11.94 17.37 -37.11
C TRP A 91 11.56 17.93 -38.49
N PRO A 92 12.16 19.06 -38.92
CA PRO A 92 11.78 19.65 -40.20
C PRO A 92 12.18 18.75 -41.37
N SER A 93 11.26 18.53 -42.30
CA SER A 93 11.50 17.62 -43.48
C SER A 93 12.70 17.99 -44.33
N GLN A 94 13.01 19.26 -44.41
CA GLN A 94 14.20 19.78 -45.14
C GLN A 94 15.53 19.39 -44.49
N TYR A 95 15.52 18.96 -43.21
CA TYR A 95 16.70 18.57 -42.44
C TYR A 95 16.86 17.04 -42.32
N LYS A 96 16.02 16.23 -42.99
CA LYS A 96 16.08 14.76 -42.91
C LYS A 96 17.43 14.15 -43.34
N SER A 97 18.23 14.85 -44.11
CA SER A 97 19.56 14.43 -44.51
C SER A 97 20.69 14.81 -43.54
N HIS A 98 20.38 15.53 -42.45
CA HIS A 98 21.38 15.96 -41.49
C HIS A 98 21.44 14.96 -40.33
N ASN A 99 22.64 14.48 -40.02
CA ASN A 99 22.90 13.60 -38.88
C ASN A 99 23.21 14.48 -37.65
N ASP A 100 22.20 14.87 -36.95
CA ASP A 100 22.35 15.73 -35.75
C ASP A 100 21.71 15.09 -34.51
N GLU A 101 22.25 15.34 -33.35
CA GLU A 101 21.80 14.74 -32.11
C GLU A 101 21.46 15.86 -31.10
N ILE A 102 20.25 15.82 -30.57
CA ILE A 102 19.74 16.86 -29.68
C ILE A 102 20.08 16.56 -28.22
N TRP A 103 21.05 17.29 -27.70
CA TRP A 103 21.63 17.10 -26.40
C TRP A 103 20.96 17.90 -25.27
N ASN A 104 20.28 18.98 -25.63
CA ASN A 104 19.68 19.88 -24.64
C ASN A 104 18.36 20.46 -25.14
N ILE A 105 17.41 20.62 -24.20
CA ILE A 105 16.13 21.29 -24.46
C ILE A 105 15.91 22.28 -23.33
N ILE A 106 15.67 23.56 -23.68
CA ILE A 106 15.31 24.60 -22.73
C ILE A 106 14.04 25.33 -23.16
N LYS A 107 13.30 25.88 -22.20
CA LYS A 107 12.15 26.74 -22.46
C LYS A 107 12.43 28.16 -21.99
N VAL A 108 12.28 29.15 -22.89
CA VAL A 108 12.43 30.57 -22.56
C VAL A 108 11.30 31.34 -23.20
N ASN A 109 10.54 32.11 -22.43
CA ASN A 109 9.45 32.99 -22.88
C ASN A 109 8.45 32.33 -23.83
N GLY A 110 8.10 31.08 -23.57
CA GLY A 110 7.14 30.29 -24.37
C GLY A 110 7.75 29.55 -25.56
N HIS A 111 9.00 29.84 -25.91
CA HIS A 111 9.74 29.14 -26.94
C HIS A 111 10.47 27.93 -26.37
N ILE A 112 10.53 26.83 -27.12
CA ILE A 112 11.30 25.63 -26.82
C ILE A 112 12.49 25.57 -27.77
N TYR A 113 13.70 25.57 -27.18
CA TYR A 113 14.95 25.46 -27.94
C TYR A 113 15.48 24.04 -27.86
N PHE A 114 15.61 23.37 -29.01
CA PHE A 114 16.27 22.08 -29.14
C PHE A 114 17.70 22.32 -29.66
N GLN A 115 18.68 21.86 -28.91
CA GLN A 115 20.09 22.19 -29.20
C GLN A 115 20.90 20.93 -29.45
N SER A 116 21.62 20.94 -30.54
CA SER A 116 22.73 20.05 -30.84
C SER A 116 24.07 20.74 -30.65
N PHE A 117 25.19 20.06 -30.98
CA PHE A 117 26.50 20.70 -31.01
C PHE A 117 26.78 21.45 -32.32
N CYS A 118 25.91 21.36 -33.30
CA CYS A 118 26.05 21.99 -34.59
C CYS A 118 25.05 23.14 -34.81
N SER A 119 23.86 22.99 -34.21
CA SER A 119 22.72 23.86 -34.46
C SER A 119 21.81 23.98 -33.26
N TYR A 120 20.83 24.86 -33.32
CA TYR A 120 19.68 24.81 -32.45
C TYR A 120 18.42 25.12 -33.27
N PHE A 121 17.30 24.64 -32.78
CA PHE A 121 15.98 24.79 -33.38
C PHE A 121 15.08 25.49 -32.38
N ASP A 122 14.42 26.56 -32.80
CA ASP A 122 13.49 27.36 -32.01
C ASP A 122 12.05 26.98 -32.38
N PHE A 123 11.31 26.43 -31.45
CA PHE A 123 9.90 26.09 -31.60
C PHE A 123 9.03 27.08 -30.84
N ASP A 124 8.22 27.87 -31.53
CA ASP A 124 7.32 28.87 -31.00
C ASP A 124 5.94 28.32 -30.55
N GLY A 125 5.78 27.01 -30.54
CA GLY A 125 4.50 26.33 -30.29
C GLY A 125 3.75 25.95 -31.57
N LYS A 126 4.13 26.49 -32.74
CA LYS A 126 3.52 26.20 -34.05
C LYS A 126 4.55 25.82 -35.10
N ARG A 127 5.65 26.56 -35.15
CA ARG A 127 6.68 26.42 -36.18
C ARG A 127 8.04 26.19 -35.58
N VAL A 128 8.85 25.39 -36.23
CA VAL A 128 10.26 25.18 -35.92
C VAL A 128 11.13 26.03 -36.84
N THR A 129 11.98 26.87 -36.28
CA THR A 129 12.97 27.67 -37.00
C THR A 129 14.37 27.15 -36.67
N PRO A 130 15.08 26.63 -37.66
CA PRO A 130 16.43 26.13 -37.46
C PRO A 130 17.46 27.27 -37.55
N TYR A 131 18.50 27.22 -36.73
CA TYR A 131 19.62 28.12 -36.73
C TYR A 131 20.94 27.34 -36.80
N TYR A 132 21.71 27.61 -37.82
CA TYR A 132 23.03 27.02 -38.06
C TYR A 132 24.06 28.10 -38.42
N ASN A 133 25.21 28.04 -37.75
CA ASN A 133 26.33 28.91 -38.05
C ASN A 133 27.63 28.13 -37.87
N SER A 134 28.31 27.82 -38.99
CA SER A 134 29.53 26.98 -38.96
C SER A 134 30.72 27.62 -38.20
N LYS A 135 30.66 28.94 -37.97
CA LYS A 135 31.73 29.68 -37.24
C LYS A 135 31.41 29.83 -35.73
N GLN A 136 30.16 29.58 -35.29
CA GLN A 136 29.71 29.82 -33.96
C GLN A 136 28.80 28.67 -33.51
N LEU A 137 29.42 27.51 -33.20
CA LEU A 137 28.72 26.30 -32.82
C LEU A 137 28.36 26.31 -31.32
N PRO A 138 27.11 26.05 -30.93
CA PRO A 138 26.68 26.03 -29.54
C PRO A 138 27.21 24.78 -28.83
N PHE A 139 27.94 24.95 -27.74
CA PHE A 139 28.24 23.85 -26.83
C PHE A 139 27.05 23.55 -25.92
N TRP A 140 26.49 24.59 -25.27
CA TRP A 140 25.35 24.44 -24.39
C TRP A 140 24.52 25.72 -24.29
N LEU A 141 23.16 25.56 -24.27
CA LEU A 141 22.23 26.67 -24.05
C LEU A 141 21.77 26.67 -22.59
N TYR A 142 21.66 27.87 -22.03
CA TYR A 142 21.19 28.12 -20.67
C TYR A 142 20.04 29.10 -20.67
N GLN A 143 19.09 28.88 -19.73
CA GLN A 143 18.09 29.88 -19.38
C GLN A 143 18.56 30.68 -18.18
N VAL A 144 18.71 32.00 -18.34
CA VAL A 144 19.11 32.90 -17.25
C VAL A 144 18.26 34.15 -17.29
N LYS A 145 17.49 34.45 -16.24
CA LYS A 145 16.62 35.66 -16.14
C LYS A 145 15.68 35.91 -17.33
N GLY A 146 15.12 34.84 -17.92
CA GLY A 146 14.23 34.94 -19.08
C GLY A 146 14.95 35.17 -20.40
N GLU A 147 16.26 35.05 -20.45
CA GLU A 147 17.07 35.17 -21.68
C GLU A 147 17.78 33.82 -21.94
N VAL A 148 18.15 33.63 -23.21
CA VAL A 148 18.96 32.47 -23.64
C VAL A 148 20.43 32.88 -23.64
N TYR A 149 21.24 32.17 -22.88
CA TYR A 149 22.68 32.24 -22.94
C TYR A 149 23.23 31.02 -23.66
N ALA A 150 24.27 31.15 -24.36
CA ALA A 150 24.95 30.07 -25.06
C ALA A 150 26.44 30.09 -24.73
N GLN A 151 27.01 28.96 -24.39
CA GLN A 151 28.42 28.73 -24.53
C GLN A 151 28.69 28.23 -25.95
N LEU A 152 29.67 28.79 -26.62
CA LEU A 152 30.13 28.31 -27.93
C LEU A 152 31.27 27.31 -27.78
N ILE A 153 31.37 26.34 -28.69
CA ILE A 153 32.52 25.42 -28.76
C ILE A 153 33.78 26.24 -29.03
N ASN A 154 34.79 26.10 -28.17
CA ASN A 154 36.03 26.91 -28.18
C ASN A 154 35.77 28.42 -28.10
N GLY A 155 34.58 28.83 -27.64
CA GLY A 155 34.16 30.20 -27.50
C GLY A 155 33.79 30.57 -26.08
N GLY A 156 33.38 31.82 -25.88
CA GLY A 156 32.93 32.33 -24.59
C GLY A 156 31.45 32.12 -24.34
N ILE A 157 30.96 32.78 -23.32
CA ILE A 157 29.52 32.88 -23.04
C ILE A 157 28.91 34.04 -23.83
N CYS A 158 27.89 33.75 -24.58
CA CYS A 158 27.15 34.70 -25.40
C CYS A 158 25.70 34.81 -24.95
N ARG A 159 25.08 35.97 -25.12
CA ARG A 159 23.62 36.11 -25.11
C ARG A 159 23.12 35.80 -26.51
N LEU A 160 22.08 34.99 -26.61
CA LEU A 160 21.43 34.67 -27.87
C LEU A 160 20.22 35.61 -28.05
N HIS A 161 20.22 36.37 -29.14
CA HIS A 161 19.08 37.25 -29.50
C HIS A 161 18.82 37.14 -31.00
N GLN A 162 17.60 36.74 -31.38
CA GLN A 162 17.16 36.61 -32.77
C GLN A 162 18.19 35.89 -33.69
N GLY A 163 18.71 34.77 -33.25
CA GLY A 163 19.66 33.98 -34.01
C GLY A 163 21.12 34.50 -34.01
N LYS A 164 21.41 35.62 -33.34
CA LYS A 164 22.75 36.18 -33.22
C LYS A 164 23.34 35.99 -31.83
N TYR A 165 24.62 35.65 -31.81
CA TYR A 165 25.37 35.49 -30.57
C TYR A 165 26.14 36.79 -30.26
N GLN A 166 25.81 37.42 -29.12
CA GLN A 166 26.54 38.55 -28.56
C GLN A 166 27.42 38.05 -27.41
N THR A 167 28.75 38.09 -27.58
CA THR A 167 29.70 37.67 -26.53
C THR A 167 29.61 38.56 -25.30
N ILE A 168 29.41 37.97 -24.14
CA ILE A 168 29.37 38.62 -22.84
C ILE A 168 30.67 38.32 -22.07
N ILE A 169 31.13 37.07 -22.10
CA ILE A 169 32.34 36.63 -21.43
C ILE A 169 33.25 35.95 -22.46
N PRO A 170 34.45 36.43 -22.68
CA PRO A 170 35.40 35.81 -23.60
C PRO A 170 35.86 34.41 -23.12
N ALA A 171 36.18 33.49 -24.03
CA ALA A 171 36.64 32.14 -23.69
C ALA A 171 37.87 32.10 -22.79
N LYS A 172 38.80 33.04 -22.98
CA LYS A 172 40.04 33.18 -22.18
C LYS A 172 39.78 33.34 -20.68
N THR A 173 38.61 33.83 -20.27
CA THR A 173 38.24 34.01 -18.86
C THR A 173 38.24 32.71 -18.08
N PHE A 174 37.96 31.63 -18.73
CA PHE A 174 37.91 30.29 -18.14
C PHE A 174 39.04 29.39 -18.64
N HIS A 175 40.10 29.94 -19.18
CA HIS A 175 41.19 29.18 -19.79
C HIS A 175 40.70 28.15 -20.82
N SER A 176 39.69 28.52 -21.59
CA SER A 176 38.94 27.68 -22.55
C SER A 176 38.24 26.47 -21.94
N ASP A 177 38.02 26.45 -20.64
CA ASP A 177 37.18 25.42 -19.99
C ASP A 177 35.68 25.63 -20.26
N ASN A 178 34.92 24.59 -20.23
CA ASN A 178 33.49 24.63 -20.44
C ASN A 178 32.74 25.06 -19.16
N VAL A 179 31.76 25.92 -19.32
CA VAL A 179 30.81 26.27 -18.25
C VAL A 179 29.72 25.23 -18.21
N MET A 180 29.49 24.64 -17.05
CA MET A 180 28.52 23.55 -16.85
C MET A 180 27.23 24.03 -16.15
N GLY A 181 27.21 25.26 -15.66
CA GLY A 181 26.03 25.85 -15.03
C GLY A 181 26.13 27.36 -14.91
N ILE A 182 25.00 28.05 -15.10
CA ILE A 182 24.86 29.50 -14.93
C ILE A 182 23.63 29.77 -14.09
N TYR A 183 23.81 30.41 -12.93
CA TYR A 183 22.74 30.68 -11.98
C TYR A 183 22.72 32.14 -11.55
N SER A 184 21.55 32.73 -11.58
CA SER A 184 21.33 34.05 -10.99
C SER A 184 21.23 33.94 -9.48
N LEU A 185 22.09 34.71 -8.80
CA LEU A 185 22.06 34.89 -7.34
C LEU A 185 21.38 36.21 -6.96
N ALA A 186 21.20 36.43 -5.66
CA ALA A 186 20.74 37.72 -5.14
C ALA A 186 21.66 38.88 -5.52
N GLN A 187 21.17 40.12 -5.44
CA GLN A 187 21.90 41.34 -5.72
C GLN A 187 22.48 41.44 -7.14
N GLY A 188 21.85 40.79 -8.13
CA GLY A 188 22.28 40.87 -9.53
C GLY A 188 23.51 40.06 -9.89
N LYS A 189 24.09 39.31 -8.96
CA LYS A 189 25.23 38.45 -9.18
C LYS A 189 24.85 37.20 -9.97
N THR A 190 25.77 36.62 -10.70
CA THR A 190 25.61 35.40 -11.45
C THR A 190 26.73 34.43 -11.11
N LEU A 191 26.36 33.22 -10.70
CA LEU A 191 27.31 32.13 -10.44
C LEU A 191 27.53 31.34 -11.72
N LEU A 192 28.77 31.09 -12.03
CA LEU A 192 29.22 30.29 -13.16
C LEU A 192 30.01 29.10 -12.62
N ILE A 193 29.70 27.91 -13.09
CA ILE A 193 30.35 26.67 -12.69
C ILE A 193 31.05 26.08 -13.92
N THR A 194 32.33 25.82 -13.81
CA THR A 194 33.12 25.27 -14.91
C THR A 194 33.35 23.77 -14.77
N HIS A 195 33.79 23.13 -15.82
CA HIS A 195 34.06 21.69 -15.84
C HIS A 195 35.24 21.31 -14.92
N LYS A 196 36.32 22.16 -14.88
CA LYS A 196 37.56 21.88 -14.16
C LYS A 196 38.09 23.05 -13.31
N GLN A 197 37.76 24.27 -13.69
CA GLN A 197 38.37 25.48 -13.08
C GLN A 197 37.60 25.96 -11.83
N GLY A 198 36.57 25.22 -11.38
CA GLY A 198 35.81 25.54 -10.17
C GLY A 198 34.70 26.54 -10.41
N LEU A 199 34.44 27.39 -9.41
CA LEU A 199 33.35 28.35 -9.36
C LEU A 199 33.78 29.75 -9.65
N PHE A 200 32.96 30.53 -10.33
CA PHE A 200 33.21 31.96 -10.63
C PHE A 200 31.98 32.81 -10.29
N LEU A 201 32.22 34.02 -9.84
CA LEU A 201 31.18 35.02 -9.61
C LEU A 201 31.25 36.10 -10.67
N MET A 202 30.17 36.38 -11.33
CA MET A 202 30.05 37.49 -12.27
C MET A 202 29.21 38.60 -11.66
N GLU A 203 29.77 39.82 -11.61
CA GLU A 203 29.10 41.06 -11.19
C GLU A 203 29.22 42.07 -12.32
N GLY A 204 28.14 42.36 -13.01
CA GLY A 204 28.16 43.14 -14.28
C GLY A 204 28.96 42.39 -15.34
N THR A 205 30.10 42.94 -15.75
CA THR A 205 31.05 42.37 -16.72
C THR A 205 32.30 41.75 -16.08
N LYS A 206 32.46 41.93 -14.76
CA LYS A 206 33.63 41.41 -14.02
C LYS A 206 33.35 39.99 -13.59
N VAL A 207 34.23 39.05 -13.93
CA VAL A 207 34.24 37.64 -13.51
C VAL A 207 35.41 37.39 -12.62
N THR A 208 35.14 36.87 -11.41
CA THR A 208 36.19 36.57 -10.39
C THR A 208 36.05 35.12 -9.94
N PRO A 209 37.16 34.36 -9.75
CA PRO A 209 37.10 33.01 -9.21
C PRO A 209 36.64 33.05 -7.73
N ILE A 210 35.89 32.02 -7.35
CA ILE A 210 35.55 31.73 -5.96
C ILE A 210 36.41 30.56 -5.52
N HIS A 211 37.27 30.78 -4.53
CA HIS A 211 38.07 29.73 -3.97
C HIS A 211 37.32 28.96 -2.89
N THR A 212 37.31 27.66 -3.03
CA THR A 212 36.64 26.72 -2.11
C THR A 212 37.61 25.71 -1.55
N ASN A 213 37.27 25.06 -0.47
CA ASN A 213 38.08 23.97 0.09
C ASN A 213 38.10 22.70 -0.75
N ILE A 214 37.33 22.67 -1.85
CA ILE A 214 37.16 21.51 -2.75
C ILE A 214 37.65 21.78 -4.16
N ASP A 215 38.34 22.89 -4.43
CA ASP A 215 38.78 23.23 -5.79
C ASP A 215 39.63 22.12 -6.43
N GLY A 216 40.55 21.52 -5.67
CA GLY A 216 41.33 20.38 -6.11
C GLY A 216 40.51 19.13 -6.40
N GLU A 217 39.50 18.86 -5.59
CA GLU A 217 38.56 17.77 -5.78
C GLU A 217 37.69 17.98 -7.04
N LEU A 218 37.22 19.19 -7.26
CA LEU A 218 36.41 19.53 -8.45
C LEU A 218 37.22 19.41 -9.75
N ALA A 219 38.47 19.87 -9.78
CA ALA A 219 39.33 19.76 -10.94
C ALA A 219 39.58 18.31 -11.38
N GLN A 220 39.70 17.39 -10.43
CA GLN A 220 39.88 15.96 -10.68
C GLN A 220 38.57 15.24 -11.00
N SER A 221 37.46 15.69 -10.41
CA SER A 221 36.14 15.04 -10.50
C SER A 221 35.41 15.30 -11.81
N LEU A 222 35.73 16.40 -12.51
CA LEU A 222 35.13 16.81 -13.79
C LEU A 222 33.63 17.07 -13.68
N VAL A 223 33.25 18.29 -13.30
CA VAL A 223 31.83 18.68 -13.20
C VAL A 223 31.16 18.56 -14.57
N ASN A 224 30.07 17.80 -14.62
CA ASN A 224 29.30 17.52 -15.86
C ASN A 224 27.92 18.19 -15.86
N ARG A 225 27.25 18.20 -14.72
CA ARG A 225 25.91 18.79 -14.55
C ARG A 225 25.80 19.50 -13.23
N THR A 226 24.89 20.46 -13.19
CA THR A 226 24.66 21.25 -11.98
C THR A 226 23.17 21.46 -11.77
N ALA A 227 22.74 21.62 -10.52
CA ALA A 227 21.37 21.96 -10.17
C ALA A 227 21.35 22.79 -8.87
N LEU A 228 20.40 23.71 -8.74
CA LEU A 228 20.11 24.36 -7.46
C LEU A 228 19.06 23.54 -6.72
N LEU A 229 19.42 23.00 -5.58
CA LEU A 229 18.47 22.29 -4.70
C LEU A 229 17.52 23.29 -4.03
N ASN A 230 18.06 24.42 -3.64
CA ASN A 230 17.34 25.58 -3.07
C ASN A 230 18.22 26.84 -3.22
N SER A 231 17.77 27.97 -2.65
CA SER A 231 18.50 29.25 -2.74
C SER A 231 19.93 29.23 -2.14
N HIS A 232 20.26 28.23 -1.36
CA HIS A 232 21.53 28.15 -0.59
C HIS A 232 22.37 26.90 -0.90
N THR A 233 21.84 25.94 -1.65
CA THR A 233 22.53 24.67 -1.90
C THR A 233 22.66 24.42 -3.40
N LEU A 234 23.92 24.40 -3.87
CA LEU A 234 24.29 23.99 -5.22
C LEU A 234 24.67 22.51 -5.23
N ILE A 235 24.16 21.80 -6.22
CA ILE A 235 24.51 20.40 -6.49
C ILE A 235 25.41 20.34 -7.71
N LEU A 236 26.51 19.62 -7.58
CA LEU A 236 27.48 19.35 -8.64
C LEU A 236 27.47 17.84 -8.93
N GLY A 237 27.08 17.47 -10.12
CA GLY A 237 27.20 16.12 -10.66
C GLY A 237 28.48 16.01 -11.49
N THR A 238 29.30 15.00 -11.19
CA THR A 238 30.61 14.84 -11.78
C THR A 238 30.68 13.59 -12.67
N ILE A 239 31.73 13.48 -13.44
CA ILE A 239 31.99 12.28 -14.26
C ILE A 239 32.66 11.18 -13.40
N LYS A 240 33.57 11.54 -12.50
CA LYS A 240 34.42 10.57 -11.82
C LYS A 240 34.07 10.34 -10.35
N ASN A 241 33.41 11.29 -9.70
CA ASN A 241 33.29 11.33 -8.23
C ASN A 241 31.83 11.54 -7.73
N GLY A 242 30.83 11.22 -8.53
CA GLY A 242 29.42 11.27 -8.11
C GLY A 242 28.87 12.68 -7.94
N VAL A 243 28.17 12.90 -6.83
CA VAL A 243 27.39 14.10 -6.54
C VAL A 243 27.89 14.81 -5.30
N LEU A 244 28.19 16.10 -5.42
CA LEU A 244 28.59 16.96 -4.29
C LEU A 244 27.53 18.04 -4.07
N ALA A 245 27.23 18.33 -2.81
CA ALA A 245 26.42 19.49 -2.40
C ALA A 245 27.28 20.54 -1.72
N ILE A 246 27.10 21.80 -2.12
CA ILE A 246 27.84 22.95 -1.63
C ILE A 246 26.88 23.99 -1.07
N ASP A 247 27.13 24.52 0.11
CA ASP A 247 26.44 25.68 0.67
C ASP A 247 26.93 26.96 -0.02
N LEU A 248 26.09 27.68 -0.71
CA LEU A 248 26.41 28.91 -1.44
C LEU A 248 26.73 30.13 -0.54
N ARG A 249 26.48 30.07 0.76
CA ARG A 249 26.80 31.11 1.74
C ARG A 249 28.22 30.98 2.22
N THR A 250 28.70 29.76 2.40
CA THR A 250 30.02 29.43 2.94
C THR A 250 30.96 28.85 1.89
N PHE A 251 30.42 28.39 0.75
CA PHE A 251 31.11 27.61 -0.28
C PHE A 251 31.80 26.36 0.25
N GLN A 252 31.24 25.80 1.34
CA GLN A 252 31.75 24.56 1.94
C GLN A 252 30.93 23.37 1.42
N LYS A 253 31.58 22.21 1.35
CA LYS A 253 30.94 20.94 1.06
C LYS A 253 29.97 20.55 2.19
N VAL A 254 28.70 20.30 1.86
CA VAL A 254 27.66 19.87 2.81
C VAL A 254 27.64 18.36 2.92
N TRP A 255 27.57 17.68 1.78
CA TRP A 255 27.63 16.22 1.67
C TRP A 255 28.17 15.82 0.29
N HIS A 256 28.56 14.56 0.19
CA HIS A 256 29.12 13.97 -1.01
C HIS A 256 28.66 12.50 -1.13
N TYR A 257 28.07 12.16 -2.26
CA TYR A 257 27.75 10.80 -2.63
C TYR A 257 28.55 10.34 -3.83
N ASN A 258 29.19 9.19 -3.69
CA ASN A 258 29.84 8.46 -4.78
C ASN A 258 29.54 6.95 -4.64
N LYS A 259 30.12 6.13 -5.51
CA LYS A 259 29.88 4.69 -5.51
C LYS A 259 30.29 4.00 -4.20
N THR A 260 31.26 4.54 -3.48
CA THR A 260 31.76 3.93 -2.23
C THR A 260 30.84 4.15 -1.05
N ASN A 261 29.98 5.16 -1.09
CA ASN A 261 29.12 5.53 0.05
C ASN A 261 27.64 5.61 -0.31
N GLY A 262 27.20 4.91 -1.39
CA GLY A 262 25.79 4.69 -1.65
C GLY A 262 25.25 5.14 -3.01
N LEU A 263 25.95 5.96 -3.80
CA LEU A 263 25.53 6.26 -5.16
C LEU A 263 25.74 5.04 -6.07
N TYR A 264 24.80 4.76 -6.95
CA TYR A 264 24.89 3.58 -7.78
C TYR A 264 26.05 3.60 -8.80
N ASN A 265 26.37 4.80 -9.34
CA ASN A 265 27.47 5.03 -10.28
C ASN A 265 28.07 6.42 -10.12
N ASN A 266 29.39 6.59 -10.35
CA ASN A 266 30.04 7.89 -10.17
C ASN A 266 29.76 8.88 -11.31
N THR A 267 29.41 8.39 -12.52
CA THR A 267 29.23 9.24 -13.70
C THR A 267 27.80 9.78 -13.75
N VAL A 268 27.67 11.04 -13.43
CA VAL A 268 26.40 11.77 -13.44
C VAL A 268 26.16 12.34 -14.83
N LEU A 269 25.06 11.96 -15.48
CA LEU A 269 24.67 12.44 -16.78
C LEU A 269 23.62 13.56 -16.71
N ASN A 270 22.76 13.55 -15.69
CA ASN A 270 21.83 14.65 -15.45
C ASN A 270 21.44 14.74 -13.97
N LEU A 271 20.94 15.91 -13.57
CA LEU A 271 20.43 16.24 -12.25
C LEU A 271 19.09 16.93 -12.39
N TYR A 272 18.12 16.54 -11.59
CA TYR A 272 16.83 17.19 -11.54
C TYR A 272 16.29 17.26 -10.11
N VAL A 273 15.86 18.45 -9.70
CA VAL A 273 15.22 18.64 -8.39
C VAL A 273 13.72 18.59 -8.60
N ASP A 274 13.06 17.59 -8.00
CA ASP A 274 11.62 17.39 -8.13
C ASP A 274 10.81 18.41 -7.29
N LYS A 275 9.49 18.40 -7.45
CA LYS A 275 8.57 19.25 -6.69
C LYS A 275 8.64 18.98 -5.18
N GLY A 276 8.98 17.75 -4.77
CA GLY A 276 9.22 17.34 -3.39
C GLY A 276 10.57 17.82 -2.83
N ARG A 277 11.37 18.50 -3.65
CA ARG A 277 12.75 18.90 -3.36
C ARG A 277 13.70 17.72 -3.17
N ASN A 278 13.38 16.55 -3.74
CA ASN A 278 14.34 15.47 -3.84
C ASN A 278 15.18 15.65 -5.09
N LEU A 279 16.39 15.10 -5.02
CA LEU A 279 17.33 15.17 -6.12
C LEU A 279 17.35 13.85 -6.88
N TRP A 280 16.93 13.88 -8.13
CA TRP A 280 17.08 12.78 -9.07
C TRP A 280 18.38 12.88 -9.82
N VAL A 281 19.11 11.79 -9.85
CA VAL A 281 20.43 11.66 -10.49
C VAL A 281 20.33 10.61 -11.60
N ALA A 282 20.34 11.07 -12.84
CA ALA A 282 20.45 10.18 -14.00
C ALA A 282 21.92 9.83 -14.21
N LEU A 283 22.24 8.54 -14.25
CA LEU A 283 23.59 8.02 -14.23
C LEU A 283 23.94 7.29 -15.54
N ASP A 284 25.21 7.15 -15.78
CA ASP A 284 25.73 6.29 -16.85
C ASP A 284 25.30 4.83 -16.66
N ASN A 285 25.08 4.43 -15.43
CA ASN A 285 24.44 3.16 -15.08
C ASN A 285 23.43 3.38 -13.96
N GLY A 286 22.13 3.23 -14.27
CA GLY A 286 21.07 3.36 -13.31
C GLY A 286 20.57 4.78 -13.06
N ILE A 287 19.73 4.89 -12.03
CA ILE A 287 19.13 6.13 -11.55
C ILE A 287 19.24 6.12 -10.01
N SER A 288 19.59 7.26 -9.43
CA SER A 288 19.56 7.42 -7.96
C SER A 288 18.61 8.55 -7.58
N LEU A 289 17.87 8.36 -6.51
CA LEU A 289 17.03 9.35 -5.87
C LEU A 289 17.62 9.69 -4.50
N ILE A 290 18.01 10.94 -4.29
CA ILE A 290 18.49 11.44 -3.02
C ILE A 290 17.37 12.24 -2.36
N HIS A 291 16.89 11.79 -1.19
CA HIS A 291 15.74 12.34 -0.48
C HIS A 291 16.12 13.62 0.30
N THR A 292 16.40 14.69 -0.42
CA THR A 292 16.78 15.98 0.15
C THR A 292 15.60 16.81 0.65
N GLY A 293 14.39 16.43 0.30
CA GLY A 293 13.15 17.09 0.72
C GLY A 293 12.65 16.70 2.13
N LEU A 294 13.25 15.66 2.73
CA LEU A 294 12.87 15.16 4.05
C LEU A 294 13.90 15.58 5.11
N PRO A 295 13.47 15.84 6.35
CA PRO A 295 14.38 16.07 7.48
C PRO A 295 14.96 14.76 8.02
N LEU A 296 15.25 13.83 7.12
CA LEU A 296 15.78 12.51 7.38
C LEU A 296 17.15 12.35 6.75
N SER A 297 18.06 11.75 7.50
CA SER A 297 19.40 11.41 7.02
C SER A 297 19.82 10.04 7.54
N VAL A 298 20.79 9.43 6.87
CA VAL A 298 21.46 8.24 7.34
C VAL A 298 22.90 8.59 7.67
N MET A 299 23.33 8.21 8.85
CA MET A 299 24.73 8.21 9.24
C MET A 299 25.29 6.86 8.79
N ASN A 300 25.79 6.84 7.54
CA ASN A 300 26.42 5.62 7.01
C ASN A 300 27.78 5.46 7.70
N MET A 301 27.84 4.50 8.59
CA MET A 301 29.04 4.11 9.33
C MET A 301 29.38 2.70 8.84
N GLU A 302 30.12 2.62 7.75
CA GLU A 302 30.40 1.38 7.03
C GLU A 302 30.92 0.29 7.97
N GLY A 303 30.21 -0.83 8.07
CA GLY A 303 30.62 -2.01 8.79
C GLY A 303 30.41 -1.99 10.30
N ILE A 304 29.61 -1.06 10.86
CA ILE A 304 29.30 -1.10 12.30
C ILE A 304 28.38 -2.27 12.69
N GLY A 305 27.62 -2.79 11.74
CA GLY A 305 26.62 -3.83 11.95
C GLY A 305 25.31 -3.30 12.55
N MET A 306 24.47 -4.24 13.02
CA MET A 306 23.16 -3.94 13.59
C MET A 306 23.31 -3.18 14.91
N VAL A 307 22.61 -2.05 15.01
CA VAL A 307 22.59 -1.19 16.20
C VAL A 307 21.54 -1.65 17.19
N TYR A 308 21.93 -1.77 18.46
CA TYR A 308 21.04 -2.20 19.56
C TYR A 308 20.83 -1.14 20.62
N GLY A 309 21.78 -0.22 20.76
CA GLY A 309 21.70 0.86 21.74
C GLY A 309 22.64 2.00 21.39
N MET A 310 22.35 3.15 21.93
CA MET A 310 23.15 4.35 21.67
C MET A 310 22.99 5.35 22.82
N THR A 311 24.07 6.04 23.15
CA THR A 311 24.04 7.20 24.05
C THR A 311 24.92 8.32 23.52
N ILE A 312 24.55 9.57 23.79
CA ILE A 312 25.31 10.76 23.41
C ILE A 312 25.66 11.57 24.65
N ASN A 313 26.93 11.85 24.82
CA ASN A 313 27.42 12.74 25.87
C ASN A 313 28.61 13.54 25.38
N ASN A 314 28.65 14.84 25.64
CA ASN A 314 29.79 15.75 25.29
C ASN A 314 30.23 15.62 23.82
N ASN A 315 29.35 15.61 22.87
CA ASN A 315 29.59 15.44 21.42
C ASN A 315 30.23 14.10 21.01
N HIS A 316 30.28 13.12 21.92
CA HIS A 316 30.64 11.75 21.60
C HIS A 316 29.38 10.88 21.60
N MET A 317 29.15 10.17 20.50
CA MET A 317 28.11 9.20 20.36
C MET A 317 28.69 7.81 20.54
N TYR A 318 28.22 7.04 21.51
CA TYR A 318 28.56 5.63 21.67
C TYR A 318 27.45 4.76 21.13
N ILE A 319 27.82 3.75 20.35
CA ILE A 319 26.89 2.91 19.59
C ILE A 319 27.18 1.45 19.90
N ALA A 320 26.24 0.74 20.51
CA ALA A 320 26.32 -0.69 20.76
C ALA A 320 25.78 -1.45 19.56
N THR A 321 26.57 -2.39 19.04
CA THR A 321 26.24 -3.19 17.87
C THR A 321 26.48 -4.68 18.13
N ASN A 322 26.04 -5.52 17.17
CA ASN A 322 26.34 -6.96 17.20
C ASN A 322 27.81 -7.31 16.97
N GLN A 323 28.65 -6.35 16.66
CA GLN A 323 30.08 -6.57 16.39
C GLN A 323 30.99 -5.97 17.47
N SER A 324 30.64 -4.77 17.93
CA SER A 324 31.42 -4.03 18.91
C SER A 324 30.62 -2.86 19.48
N VAL A 325 31.27 -2.04 20.33
CA VAL A 325 30.86 -0.68 20.63
C VAL A 325 31.71 0.27 19.85
N TRP A 326 31.09 1.27 19.23
CA TRP A 326 31.75 2.29 18.44
C TRP A 326 31.58 3.67 19.08
N GLN A 327 32.61 4.47 19.06
CA GLN A 327 32.57 5.88 19.42
C GLN A 327 32.62 6.74 18.14
N TYR A 328 31.64 7.59 17.97
CA TYR A 328 31.60 8.59 16.89
C TYR A 328 31.80 9.99 17.49
N ASP A 329 32.92 10.64 17.15
CA ASP A 329 33.14 12.05 17.47
C ASP A 329 32.34 12.92 16.50
N MET A 330 31.34 13.64 17.00
CA MET A 330 30.44 14.44 16.17
C MET A 330 31.12 15.69 15.59
N ASN A 331 32.18 16.19 16.22
CA ASN A 331 32.94 17.33 15.73
C ASN A 331 33.96 16.92 14.66
N ALA A 332 34.76 15.90 14.94
CA ALA A 332 35.75 15.36 14.01
C ALA A 332 35.13 14.49 12.90
N GLN A 333 33.86 14.08 13.03
CA GLN A 333 33.19 13.14 12.16
C GLN A 333 33.96 11.83 11.99
N LYS A 334 34.54 11.36 13.06
CA LYS A 334 35.42 10.18 13.07
C LYS A 334 34.84 9.08 13.91
N LEU A 335 34.77 7.90 13.33
CA LEU A 335 34.35 6.67 13.98
C LEU A 335 35.59 5.92 14.49
N THR A 336 35.54 5.45 15.75
CA THR A 336 36.57 4.64 16.38
C THR A 336 35.96 3.48 17.12
N ASN A 337 36.63 2.32 17.07
CA ASN A 337 36.20 1.15 17.85
C ASN A 337 36.58 1.34 19.33
N VAL A 338 35.68 0.98 20.23
CA VAL A 338 35.95 0.88 21.66
C VAL A 338 36.61 -0.47 21.95
N LEU A 339 37.85 -0.42 22.34
CA LEU A 339 38.65 -1.62 22.60
C LEU A 339 38.07 -2.45 23.75
N GLY A 340 37.98 -3.76 23.55
CA GLY A 340 37.48 -4.69 24.56
C GLY A 340 35.98 -4.81 24.60
N CYS A 341 35.24 -4.35 23.57
CA CYS A 341 33.79 -4.48 23.43
C CYS A 341 33.35 -5.36 22.23
N GLU A 342 34.22 -6.25 21.78
CA GLU A 342 33.97 -7.12 20.64
C GLU A 342 32.80 -8.05 20.93
N GLY A 343 32.03 -8.37 19.87
CA GLY A 343 30.86 -9.25 19.89
C GLY A 343 29.55 -8.49 20.10
N GLN A 344 28.52 -9.25 20.48
CA GLN A 344 27.15 -8.73 20.67
C GLN A 344 27.06 -7.83 21.89
N ASN A 345 26.69 -6.58 21.69
CA ASN A 345 26.39 -5.61 22.75
C ASN A 345 24.92 -5.21 22.65
N TRP A 346 24.17 -5.33 23.77
CA TRP A 346 22.74 -5.08 23.83
C TRP A 346 22.39 -3.62 24.06
N TYR A 347 23.23 -2.92 24.84
CA TYR A 347 23.07 -1.50 25.14
C TYR A 347 24.40 -0.82 25.42
N VAL A 348 24.40 0.49 25.30
CA VAL A 348 25.37 1.39 25.89
C VAL A 348 24.61 2.55 26.53
N GLU A 349 24.78 2.73 27.83
CA GLU A 349 24.09 3.74 28.63
C GLU A 349 25.07 4.61 29.39
N TYR A 350 24.78 5.91 29.50
CA TYR A 350 25.58 6.86 30.31
C TYR A 350 24.79 7.22 31.57
N LEU A 351 25.18 6.62 32.70
CA LEU A 351 24.50 6.73 33.97
C LEU A 351 25.46 7.10 35.08
N GLY A 352 25.16 8.14 35.88
CA GLY A 352 26.00 8.55 37.01
C GLY A 352 27.45 8.84 36.61
N ASN A 353 27.67 9.54 35.50
CA ASN A 353 28.96 9.92 34.94
C ASN A 353 29.84 8.74 34.47
N GLN A 354 29.24 7.59 34.16
CA GLN A 354 29.95 6.40 33.71
C GLN A 354 29.21 5.76 32.53
N TYR A 355 29.92 5.25 31.53
CA TYR A 355 29.34 4.47 30.44
C TYR A 355 29.27 3.01 30.83
N PHE A 356 28.11 2.39 30.67
CA PHE A 356 27.89 0.96 30.85
C PHE A 356 27.59 0.32 29.51
N VAL A 357 28.19 -0.84 29.28
CA VAL A 357 28.01 -1.66 28.09
C VAL A 357 27.55 -3.03 28.49
N GLY A 358 26.32 -3.39 28.08
CA GLY A 358 25.80 -4.74 28.25
C GLY A 358 26.19 -5.62 27.07
N ASN A 359 26.94 -6.67 27.34
CA ASN A 359 27.44 -7.60 26.34
C ASN A 359 26.89 -9.01 26.60
N ASN A 360 26.94 -9.87 25.59
CA ASN A 360 26.52 -11.28 25.72
C ASN A 360 27.23 -12.02 26.87
N ASN A 361 28.47 -11.67 27.16
CA ASN A 361 29.29 -12.43 28.08
C ASN A 361 29.55 -11.71 29.42
N CYS A 362 29.16 -10.41 29.49
CA CYS A 362 29.61 -9.59 30.63
C CYS A 362 28.93 -8.21 30.63
N ILE A 363 29.11 -7.47 31.71
CA ILE A 363 28.92 -6.02 31.71
C ILE A 363 30.26 -5.32 31.85
N LYS A 364 30.45 -4.24 31.13
CA LYS A 364 31.68 -3.45 31.06
C LYS A 364 31.41 -1.97 31.30
N THR A 365 32.42 -1.24 31.65
CA THR A 365 32.40 0.23 31.63
C THR A 365 33.45 0.73 30.65
N VAL A 366 33.16 1.89 30.01
CA VAL A 366 34.07 2.55 29.09
C VAL A 366 34.58 3.83 29.73
N ASP A 367 35.88 4.03 29.70
CA ASP A 367 36.57 5.22 30.22
C ASP A 367 36.89 6.23 29.11
N GLY A 368 37.47 7.35 29.50
CA GLY A 368 37.88 8.43 28.58
C GLY A 368 39.00 8.06 27.60
N THR A 369 39.62 6.88 27.74
CA THR A 369 40.64 6.36 26.82
C THR A 369 40.09 5.52 25.69
N ASN A 370 38.75 5.42 25.60
CA ASN A 370 38.02 4.60 24.64
C ASN A 370 38.35 3.11 24.75
N SER A 371 38.55 2.64 25.97
CA SER A 371 38.81 1.26 26.33
C SER A 371 37.80 0.78 27.36
N ALA A 372 37.38 -0.47 27.24
CA ALA A 372 36.42 -1.06 28.13
C ALA A 372 37.10 -1.84 29.25
N SER A 373 36.58 -1.70 30.46
CA SER A 373 37.00 -2.45 31.65
C SER A 373 35.85 -3.35 32.11
N LEU A 374 36.17 -4.58 32.46
CA LEU A 374 35.18 -5.57 32.95
C LEU A 374 34.66 -5.17 34.34
N ILE A 375 33.36 -5.13 34.52
CA ILE A 375 32.72 -4.98 35.84
C ILE A 375 32.34 -6.35 36.39
N SER A 376 31.80 -7.21 35.54
CA SER A 376 31.38 -8.58 35.91
C SER A 376 31.30 -9.44 34.68
N ASP A 377 31.63 -10.72 34.84
CA ASP A 377 31.68 -11.78 33.83
C ASP A 377 30.39 -12.62 33.75
N ILE A 378 29.30 -12.16 34.35
CA ILE A 378 28.03 -12.89 34.24
C ILE A 378 27.41 -12.63 32.85
N ASN A 379 27.05 -13.74 32.18
CA ASN A 379 26.55 -13.70 30.80
C ASN A 379 25.18 -13.03 30.65
N GLY A 380 25.04 -12.29 29.54
CA GLY A 380 23.78 -11.81 29.02
C GLY A 380 23.26 -10.56 29.69
N SER A 381 24.09 -9.52 29.86
CA SER A 381 23.64 -8.19 30.29
C SER A 381 22.74 -7.59 29.20
N THR A 382 21.41 -7.72 29.34
CA THR A 382 20.44 -7.42 28.29
C THR A 382 19.84 -6.01 28.40
N ASP A 383 19.66 -5.51 29.62
CA ASP A 383 19.08 -4.18 29.87
C ASP A 383 19.56 -3.62 31.23
N LEU A 384 19.63 -2.31 31.37
CA LEU A 384 20.08 -1.61 32.57
C LEU A 384 19.21 -0.37 32.78
N LYS A 385 18.63 -0.24 33.99
CA LYS A 385 17.76 0.89 34.35
C LYS A 385 18.16 1.49 35.70
N GLU A 386 17.92 2.81 35.82
CA GLU A 386 18.01 3.48 37.11
C GLU A 386 16.78 3.20 37.98
N TYR A 387 17.02 2.92 39.27
CA TYR A 387 16.02 2.75 40.30
C TYR A 387 16.05 3.92 41.26
N HIS A 388 14.99 4.70 41.26
CA HIS A 388 14.83 5.86 42.11
C HIS A 388 13.56 5.71 42.93
N LEU A 389 13.64 5.20 44.14
CA LEU A 389 12.50 5.12 45.07
C LEU A 389 12.96 5.28 46.53
N PHE A 390 12.19 6.02 47.35
CA PHE A 390 12.44 6.14 48.78
C PHE A 390 13.89 6.54 49.13
N GLU A 391 14.45 7.56 48.45
CA GLU A 391 15.86 8.06 48.65
C GLU A 391 16.91 7.03 48.23
N GLN A 392 16.54 5.90 47.68
CA GLN A 392 17.47 4.89 47.15
C GLN A 392 17.77 5.17 45.69
N HIS A 393 19.09 5.26 45.36
CA HIS A 393 19.58 5.38 44.00
C HIS A 393 20.42 4.14 43.69
N ALA A 394 19.99 3.34 42.78
CA ALA A 394 20.65 2.10 42.36
C ALA A 394 20.51 1.91 40.86
N LEU A 395 21.35 1.05 40.27
CA LEU A 395 21.08 0.52 38.92
C LEU A 395 20.65 -0.92 39.01
N ILE A 396 19.63 -1.27 38.26
CA ILE A 396 19.16 -2.66 38.12
C ILE A 396 19.51 -3.14 36.73
N GLU A 397 20.16 -4.28 36.65
CA GLU A 397 20.57 -4.97 35.44
C GLU A 397 19.76 -6.26 35.27
N ALA A 398 19.25 -6.46 34.08
CA ALA A 398 18.69 -7.74 33.65
C ALA A 398 19.76 -8.58 32.93
N THR A 399 19.79 -9.88 33.23
CA THR A 399 20.71 -10.82 32.60
C THR A 399 19.96 -12.02 32.00
N TYR A 400 20.69 -12.94 31.36
CA TYR A 400 20.11 -14.19 30.88
C TYR A 400 19.58 -15.12 31.96
N THR A 401 19.88 -14.83 33.23
CA THR A 401 19.48 -15.74 34.32
C THR A 401 18.77 -15.03 35.48
N ASN A 402 19.08 -13.77 35.75
CA ASN A 402 18.62 -13.08 36.95
C ASN A 402 18.68 -11.55 36.82
N PHE A 403 18.26 -10.86 37.85
CA PHE A 403 18.51 -9.44 38.03
C PHE A 403 19.66 -9.19 38.96
N ARG A 404 20.38 -8.11 38.75
CA ARG A 404 21.49 -7.65 39.56
C ARG A 404 21.33 -6.17 39.91
N ILE A 405 21.92 -5.79 41.03
CA ILE A 405 21.86 -4.41 41.52
C ILE A 405 23.25 -3.83 41.77
N PHE A 406 23.43 -2.60 41.33
CA PHE A 406 24.60 -1.79 41.62
C PHE A 406 24.21 -0.75 42.64
N HIS A 407 25.04 -0.58 43.66
CA HIS A 407 24.97 0.50 44.62
C HIS A 407 26.10 1.49 44.39
N GLN A 408 25.76 2.77 44.55
CA GLN A 408 26.74 3.82 44.40
C GLN A 408 27.51 4.04 45.73
N ASN A 409 28.84 3.98 45.70
CA ASN A 409 29.72 4.28 46.81
C ASN A 409 30.66 5.41 46.43
N ASN A 410 30.61 6.56 47.15
CA ASN A 410 31.43 7.73 46.85
C ASN A 410 31.39 8.21 45.40
N GLY A 411 30.18 8.19 44.81
CA GLY A 411 29.96 8.64 43.43
C GLY A 411 30.37 7.64 42.33
N LYS A 412 30.88 6.44 42.70
CA LYS A 412 31.22 5.36 41.76
C LYS A 412 30.32 4.17 41.96
N TRP A 413 29.96 3.50 40.89
CA TRP A 413 29.16 2.28 40.91
C TRP A 413 30.05 1.08 41.28
N GLY A 414 29.62 0.31 42.27
CA GLY A 414 30.33 -0.88 42.75
C GLY A 414 30.11 -2.11 41.87
N THR A 415 30.68 -3.22 42.27
CA THR A 415 30.40 -4.54 41.63
C THR A 415 28.93 -4.95 41.91
N PRO A 416 28.17 -5.38 40.88
CA PRO A 416 26.78 -5.72 41.05
C PRO A 416 26.58 -6.97 41.88
N LYS A 417 25.51 -6.99 42.69
CA LYS A 417 25.07 -8.13 43.47
C LYS A 417 23.80 -8.73 42.84
N THR A 418 23.70 -10.06 42.87
CA THR A 418 22.51 -10.74 42.39
C THR A 418 21.34 -10.50 43.33
N ILE A 419 20.19 -10.10 42.78
CA ILE A 419 18.92 -10.04 43.50
C ILE A 419 18.35 -11.46 43.57
N SER A 420 18.19 -11.98 44.78
CA SER A 420 17.72 -13.34 44.98
C SER A 420 16.18 -13.49 44.77
N GLY A 421 15.72 -14.73 44.61
CA GLY A 421 14.29 -15.02 44.49
C GLY A 421 13.69 -15.01 43.09
N PHE A 422 14.53 -14.83 42.05
CA PHE A 422 14.08 -14.87 40.65
C PHE A 422 15.18 -15.42 39.73
N THR A 423 14.75 -16.30 38.82
CA THR A 423 15.66 -16.86 37.81
C THR A 423 14.86 -17.08 36.52
N ALA A 424 15.09 -16.27 35.53
CA ALA A 424 14.56 -16.43 34.18
C ALA A 424 15.32 -15.48 33.21
N PRO A 425 15.42 -15.82 31.91
CA PRO A 425 16.05 -14.94 30.93
C PRO A 425 15.13 -13.78 30.58
N ILE A 426 15.61 -12.56 30.83
CA ILE A 426 14.87 -11.32 30.57
C ILE A 426 15.45 -10.62 29.36
N ARG A 427 14.57 -10.17 28.46
CA ARG A 427 14.96 -9.39 27.29
C ARG A 427 15.02 -7.90 27.58
N GLU A 428 13.97 -7.37 28.19
CA GLU A 428 13.79 -5.96 28.50
C GLU A 428 12.92 -5.82 29.74
N PHE A 429 13.06 -4.73 30.46
CA PHE A 429 12.20 -4.45 31.61
C PHE A 429 11.99 -2.96 31.83
N GLU A 430 10.93 -2.60 32.53
CA GLU A 430 10.65 -1.26 33.00
C GLU A 430 10.29 -1.26 34.50
N ILE A 431 10.58 -0.14 35.15
CA ILE A 431 10.27 0.07 36.57
C ILE A 431 9.12 1.07 36.65
N ASP A 432 8.05 0.69 37.30
CA ASP A 432 6.92 1.59 37.49
C ASP A 432 7.16 2.57 38.65
N ASN A 433 6.27 3.56 38.79
CA ASN A 433 6.37 4.59 39.80
C ASN A 433 6.23 4.08 41.25
N THR A 434 5.86 2.82 41.44
CA THR A 434 5.81 2.16 42.75
C THR A 434 7.03 1.30 43.05
N GLY A 435 7.98 1.23 42.09
CA GLY A 435 9.20 0.44 42.18
C GLY A 435 9.03 -1.05 41.80
N VAL A 436 7.89 -1.40 41.23
CA VAL A 436 7.66 -2.74 40.72
C VAL A 436 8.32 -2.89 39.37
N ILE A 437 9.06 -3.96 39.17
CA ILE A 437 9.70 -4.29 37.92
C ILE A 437 8.75 -5.11 37.06
N TRP A 438 8.53 -4.66 35.84
CA TRP A 438 7.81 -5.38 34.79
C TRP A 438 8.82 -5.85 33.75
N ALA A 439 8.95 -7.15 33.59
CA ALA A 439 10.01 -7.76 32.80
C ALA A 439 9.47 -8.72 31.74
N ALA A 440 9.82 -8.48 30.49
CA ALA A 440 9.50 -9.37 29.38
C ALA A 440 10.51 -10.52 29.32
N HIS A 441 10.03 -11.74 29.31
CA HIS A 441 10.84 -12.92 29.10
C HIS A 441 11.41 -12.95 27.66
N MET A 442 12.58 -13.55 27.45
CA MET A 442 13.27 -13.61 26.15
C MET A 442 12.37 -14.13 25.01
N SER A 443 11.49 -15.07 25.27
CA SER A 443 10.64 -15.70 24.25
C SER A 443 9.15 -15.50 24.48
N LYS A 444 8.65 -15.63 25.71
CA LYS A 444 7.21 -15.61 26.01
C LYS A 444 6.94 -15.18 27.43
N GLY A 445 5.85 -14.42 27.64
CA GLY A 445 5.35 -14.07 28.95
C GLY A 445 5.95 -12.81 29.56
N LEU A 446 5.29 -12.37 30.62
CA LEU A 446 5.58 -11.14 31.34
C LEU A 446 5.69 -11.46 32.83
N TYR A 447 6.69 -10.91 33.50
CA TYR A 447 6.86 -10.98 34.95
C TYR A 447 6.53 -9.63 35.60
N ARG A 448 5.88 -9.70 36.74
CA ARG A 448 5.70 -8.60 37.67
C ARG A 448 6.43 -8.93 38.96
N LEU A 449 7.47 -8.15 39.27
CA LEU A 449 8.44 -8.44 40.32
C LEU A 449 8.46 -7.32 41.35
N THR A 450 8.28 -7.63 42.62
CA THR A 450 8.33 -6.65 43.70
C THR A 450 9.61 -6.86 44.52
N LEU A 451 10.40 -5.82 44.65
CA LEU A 451 11.64 -5.82 45.43
C LEU A 451 11.38 -5.70 46.92
N SER A 452 12.25 -6.29 47.72
CA SER A 452 12.38 -6.01 49.15
C SER A 452 12.85 -4.58 49.37
N LYS A 453 12.58 -4.03 50.54
CA LYS A 453 12.99 -2.66 50.92
C LYS A 453 14.52 -2.47 50.87
N ASP A 454 15.28 -3.50 51.15
CA ASP A 454 16.75 -3.49 51.10
C ASP A 454 17.29 -3.81 49.69
N LEU A 455 16.42 -4.00 48.71
CA LEU A 455 16.73 -4.35 47.32
C LEU A 455 17.55 -5.66 47.14
N SER A 456 17.56 -6.54 48.14
CA SER A 456 18.38 -7.76 48.11
C SER A 456 17.68 -8.97 47.47
N HIS A 457 16.34 -9.00 47.50
CA HIS A 457 15.58 -10.11 46.99
C HIS A 457 14.19 -9.69 46.47
N PHE A 458 13.58 -10.55 45.66
CA PHE A 458 12.19 -10.34 45.25
C PHE A 458 11.23 -10.95 46.29
N THR A 459 10.36 -10.12 46.84
CA THR A 459 9.33 -10.51 47.83
C THR A 459 8.11 -11.12 47.15
N HIS A 460 7.85 -10.75 45.89
CA HIS A 460 6.74 -11.30 45.12
C HIS A 460 7.12 -11.41 43.64
N VAL A 461 6.83 -12.57 43.06
CA VAL A 461 7.05 -12.89 41.64
C VAL A 461 5.73 -13.38 41.05
N GLN A 462 5.19 -12.65 40.09
CA GLN A 462 3.98 -13.02 39.38
C GLN A 462 4.27 -13.17 37.90
N TYR A 463 3.87 -14.29 37.30
CA TYR A 463 4.07 -14.59 35.89
C TYR A 463 2.75 -14.56 35.14
N TYR A 464 2.77 -13.88 33.97
CA TYR A 464 1.66 -13.80 33.02
C TYR A 464 2.10 -14.46 31.71
N PRO A 465 1.71 -15.72 31.42
CA PRO A 465 2.06 -16.40 30.18
C PRO A 465 1.35 -15.78 28.98
N SER A 466 0.14 -15.24 29.19
CA SER A 466 -0.70 -14.59 28.19
C SER A 466 -1.68 -13.62 28.86
N LEU A 467 -2.28 -12.74 28.09
CA LEU A 467 -3.40 -11.89 28.51
C LEU A 467 -4.70 -12.42 27.90
N ASN A 468 -5.79 -12.33 28.67
CA ASN A 468 -7.16 -12.62 28.19
C ASN A 468 -7.35 -14.02 27.58
N LYS A 469 -6.68 -15.06 28.10
CA LYS A 469 -6.70 -16.44 27.57
C LYS A 469 -6.23 -16.53 26.09
N GLY A 470 -5.43 -15.56 25.64
CA GLY A 470 -4.79 -15.60 24.34
C GLY A 470 -3.65 -16.61 24.26
N PRO A 471 -3.04 -16.79 23.10
CA PRO A 471 -1.85 -17.64 22.94
C PRO A 471 -0.68 -17.11 23.75
N GLU A 472 0.26 -17.99 24.07
CA GLU A 472 1.54 -17.57 24.64
C GLU A 472 2.35 -16.87 23.54
N GLU A 473 2.55 -15.57 23.68
CA GLU A 473 3.28 -14.74 22.75
C GLU A 473 4.36 -13.92 23.45
N MET A 474 5.20 -13.28 22.66
CA MET A 474 6.19 -12.35 23.14
C MET A 474 5.52 -11.07 23.62
N PHE A 475 5.97 -10.58 24.79
CA PHE A 475 5.61 -9.27 25.29
C PHE A 475 6.72 -8.26 24.96
N HIS A 476 6.34 -7.02 24.68
CA HIS A 476 7.23 -5.86 24.76
C HIS A 476 6.82 -5.02 25.96
N VAL A 477 7.82 -4.55 26.71
CA VAL A 477 7.63 -3.68 27.87
C VAL A 477 8.30 -2.35 27.58
N MET A 478 7.58 -1.27 27.74
CA MET A 478 8.06 0.06 27.42
C MET A 478 7.48 1.12 28.35
N ASN A 479 8.14 2.26 28.45
CA ASN A 479 7.63 3.41 29.18
C ASN A 479 7.00 4.40 28.19
N ILE A 480 5.72 4.69 28.36
CA ILE A 480 4.99 5.72 27.62
C ILE A 480 4.48 6.77 28.60
N ASN A 481 5.03 7.97 28.53
CA ASN A 481 4.66 9.10 29.38
C ASN A 481 4.73 8.78 30.89
N GLY A 482 5.80 8.10 31.32
CA GLY A 482 6.00 7.73 32.71
C GLY A 482 5.14 6.56 33.20
N ARG A 483 4.44 5.87 32.29
CA ARG A 483 3.63 4.69 32.61
C ARG A 483 4.21 3.47 31.91
N VAL A 484 4.35 2.37 32.65
CA VAL A 484 4.73 1.10 32.07
C VAL A 484 3.58 0.53 31.25
N VAL A 485 3.85 0.23 29.99
CA VAL A 485 2.90 -0.26 29.00
C VAL A 485 3.44 -1.57 28.41
N PHE A 486 2.55 -2.53 28.19
CA PHE A 486 2.86 -3.82 27.61
C PHE A 486 2.22 -3.94 26.23
N SER A 487 2.96 -4.40 25.25
CA SER A 487 2.42 -4.82 23.96
C SER A 487 2.26 -6.33 23.91
N TYR A 488 1.05 -6.80 23.55
CA TYR A 488 0.72 -8.21 23.43
C TYR A 488 -0.46 -8.41 22.47
N GLY A 489 -0.37 -9.37 21.56
CA GLY A 489 -1.45 -9.72 20.63
C GLY A 489 -1.94 -8.54 19.76
N GLY A 490 -1.02 -7.64 19.42
CA GLY A 490 -1.33 -6.42 18.67
C GLY A 490 -1.94 -5.29 19.50
N GLY A 491 -2.30 -5.50 20.77
CA GLY A 491 -2.86 -4.49 21.67
C GLY A 491 -1.86 -3.93 22.68
N LEU A 492 -2.14 -2.76 23.21
CA LEU A 492 -1.42 -2.17 24.33
C LEU A 492 -2.19 -2.31 25.63
N TYR A 493 -1.46 -2.59 26.72
CA TYR A 493 -2.00 -2.80 28.05
C TYR A 493 -1.14 -2.09 29.10
N THR A 494 -1.72 -1.80 30.25
CA THR A 494 -1.03 -1.26 31.43
C THR A 494 -1.61 -1.86 32.69
N PHE A 495 -0.93 -1.69 33.81
CA PHE A 495 -1.45 -2.15 35.10
C PHE A 495 -2.22 -1.04 35.79
N ASP A 496 -3.41 -1.37 36.26
CA ASP A 496 -4.25 -0.53 37.12
C ASP A 496 -3.96 -0.85 38.59
N ASP A 497 -3.26 0.07 39.26
CA ASP A 497 -2.83 -0.11 40.64
C ASP A 497 -3.99 -0.10 41.64
N ILE A 498 -5.10 0.53 41.29
CA ILE A 498 -6.28 0.60 42.16
C ILE A 498 -6.99 -0.77 42.15
N HIS A 499 -7.30 -1.27 40.97
CA HIS A 499 -8.04 -2.52 40.79
C HIS A 499 -7.14 -3.75 40.73
N LYS A 500 -5.81 -3.60 40.82
CA LYS A 500 -4.80 -4.67 40.79
C LYS A 500 -4.93 -5.62 39.57
N LYS A 501 -5.21 -5.06 38.39
CA LYS A 501 -5.41 -5.82 37.15
C LYS A 501 -4.76 -5.15 35.94
N ILE A 502 -4.45 -5.94 34.92
CA ILE A 502 -4.01 -5.44 33.61
C ILE A 502 -5.23 -4.97 32.83
N VAL A 503 -5.17 -3.76 32.27
CA VAL A 503 -6.24 -3.11 31.53
C VAL A 503 -5.71 -2.61 30.18
N PRO A 504 -6.55 -2.48 29.13
CA PRO A 504 -6.14 -1.90 27.85
C PRO A 504 -5.63 -0.46 28.02
N TYR A 505 -4.58 -0.13 27.29
CA TYR A 505 -3.99 1.21 27.23
C TYR A 505 -4.30 1.87 25.88
N ASN A 506 -4.97 3.02 25.92
CA ASN A 506 -5.40 3.75 24.71
C ASN A 506 -4.59 5.04 24.45
N GLY A 507 -3.51 5.28 25.19
CA GLY A 507 -2.71 6.51 25.09
C GLY A 507 -2.05 6.77 23.72
N CYS A 508 -2.02 5.79 22.83
CA CYS A 508 -1.56 5.95 21.45
C CYS A 508 -2.73 6.08 20.43
N GLY A 509 -3.96 6.30 20.89
CA GLY A 509 -5.14 6.40 20.05
C GLY A 509 -5.35 5.15 19.18
N LYS A 510 -5.56 5.34 17.88
CA LYS A 510 -5.76 4.22 16.94
C LYS A 510 -4.57 3.25 16.87
N LEU A 511 -3.36 3.74 17.16
CA LEU A 511 -2.15 2.92 17.13
C LEU A 511 -2.05 1.95 18.32
N SER A 512 -2.83 2.12 19.37
CA SER A 512 -2.87 1.19 20.51
C SER A 512 -3.25 -0.25 20.15
N LYS A 513 -3.72 -0.49 18.92
CA LYS A 513 -4.12 -1.80 18.39
C LYS A 513 -3.26 -2.25 17.19
N THR A 514 -2.05 -1.72 17.03
CA THR A 514 -1.22 -1.96 15.84
C THR A 514 0.09 -2.70 16.16
N GLY A 515 0.24 -3.28 17.34
CA GLY A 515 1.43 -4.03 17.73
C GLY A 515 2.68 -3.14 17.87
N ILE A 516 2.62 -2.17 18.78
CA ILE A 516 3.79 -1.33 19.10
C ILE A 516 4.85 -2.20 19.78
N ILE A 517 6.09 -2.08 19.31
CA ILE A 517 7.23 -2.88 19.78
C ILE A 517 8.26 -2.08 20.56
N ALA A 518 8.32 -0.77 20.36
CA ALA A 518 9.21 0.11 21.10
C ALA A 518 8.64 1.52 21.23
N SER A 519 9.11 2.27 22.23
CA SER A 519 8.79 3.68 22.42
C SER A 519 10.02 4.46 22.86
N SER A 520 10.04 5.76 22.57
CA SER A 520 11.07 6.67 23.07
C SER A 520 10.46 8.03 23.41
N PHE A 521 10.81 8.53 24.58
CA PHE A 521 10.27 9.77 25.11
C PHE A 521 11.02 10.97 24.49
N ILE A 522 10.27 12.03 24.15
CA ILE A 522 10.82 13.34 23.77
C ILE A 522 10.59 14.33 24.89
N ASP A 523 9.33 14.57 25.19
CA ASP A 523 8.88 15.44 26.28
C ASP A 523 7.47 15.00 26.77
N LYS A 524 6.92 15.71 27.74
CA LYS A 524 5.59 15.38 28.31
C LYS A 524 4.45 15.39 27.29
N SER A 525 4.66 16.01 26.13
CA SER A 525 3.64 16.17 25.10
C SER A 525 3.89 15.31 23.87
N GLN A 526 5.12 14.80 23.67
CA GLN A 526 5.49 14.06 22.45
C GLN A 526 6.37 12.85 22.78
N PHE A 527 6.11 11.76 22.09
CA PHE A 527 6.93 10.54 22.13
C PHE A 527 6.86 9.79 20.80
N TRP A 528 7.89 9.01 20.52
CA TRP A 528 7.93 8.11 19.39
C TRP A 528 7.46 6.71 19.78
N VAL A 529 6.80 6.03 18.83
CA VAL A 529 6.54 4.59 18.91
C VAL A 529 6.91 3.93 17.58
N LEU A 530 7.33 2.68 17.66
CA LEU A 530 7.62 1.82 16.51
C LEU A 530 6.59 0.69 16.46
N ASN A 531 6.06 0.44 15.26
CA ASN A 531 5.31 -0.77 14.94
C ASN A 531 5.85 -1.39 13.64
N ASN A 532 5.23 -2.45 13.15
CA ASN A 532 5.64 -3.14 11.91
C ASN A 532 5.62 -2.23 10.65
N ASP A 533 4.85 -1.16 10.64
CA ASP A 533 4.77 -0.23 9.50
C ASP A 533 5.88 0.82 9.53
N GLY A 534 6.32 1.24 10.69
CA GLY A 534 7.34 2.26 10.87
C GLY A 534 7.26 3.02 12.19
N PHE A 535 7.93 4.17 12.19
CA PHE A 535 8.01 5.07 13.34
C PHE A 535 6.90 6.11 13.31
N TRP A 536 6.25 6.28 14.43
CA TRP A 536 5.16 7.23 14.62
C TRP A 536 5.50 8.22 15.72
N LEU A 537 5.49 9.50 15.40
CA LEU A 537 5.52 10.58 16.39
C LEU A 537 4.10 10.84 16.88
N ILE A 538 3.89 10.69 18.16
CA ILE A 538 2.60 10.88 18.84
C ILE A 538 2.62 12.18 19.62
N GLN A 539 1.60 13.00 19.40
CA GLN A 539 1.27 14.12 20.28
C GLN A 539 0.30 13.62 21.36
N SER A 540 0.71 13.67 22.59
CA SER A 540 -0.10 13.27 23.74
C SER A 540 -0.95 14.44 24.23
N ASN A 541 -2.26 14.25 24.31
CA ASN A 541 -3.17 15.10 25.07
C ASN A 541 -3.76 14.22 26.17
N GLU A 542 -3.43 14.40 27.39
CA GLU A 542 -3.75 13.69 28.65
C GLU A 542 -4.54 12.36 28.59
N GLN A 543 -5.37 12.11 27.57
CA GLN A 543 -6.20 10.91 27.44
C GLN A 543 -6.11 10.20 26.07
N ASN A 544 -5.68 10.89 24.99
CA ASN A 544 -5.62 10.31 23.63
C ASN A 544 -4.42 10.84 22.86
N GLY A 545 -3.49 9.95 22.52
CA GLY A 545 -2.40 10.27 21.61
C GLY A 545 -2.88 10.40 20.15
N GLN A 546 -2.42 11.45 19.47
CA GLN A 546 -2.69 11.68 18.05
C GLN A 546 -1.41 11.54 17.24
N PRO A 547 -1.40 10.69 16.20
CA PRO A 547 -0.26 10.60 15.29
C PRO A 547 -0.03 11.93 14.57
N GLN A 548 1.21 12.45 14.63
CA GLN A 548 1.62 13.69 13.98
C GLN A 548 2.48 13.45 12.76
N THR A 549 3.38 12.48 12.86
CA THR A 549 4.36 12.18 11.82
C THR A 549 4.50 10.68 11.69
N PHE A 550 4.62 10.21 10.47
CA PHE A 550 4.91 8.82 10.15
C PHE A 550 6.17 8.73 9.27
N ILE A 551 7.07 7.83 9.65
CA ILE A 551 8.28 7.49 8.88
C ILE A 551 8.21 5.99 8.57
N SER A 552 8.02 5.65 7.29
CA SER A 552 7.96 4.26 6.86
C SER A 552 9.32 3.57 7.02
N ASN A 553 9.32 2.31 7.45
CA ASN A 553 10.51 1.48 7.50
C ASN A 553 11.22 1.40 6.14
N SER A 554 10.44 1.35 5.06
CA SER A 554 10.96 1.18 3.70
C SER A 554 11.81 2.36 3.19
N ILE A 555 11.70 3.55 3.81
CA ILE A 555 12.46 4.71 3.34
C ILE A 555 13.97 4.55 3.55
N PHE A 556 14.37 3.82 4.59
CA PHE A 556 15.78 3.59 4.88
C PHE A 556 16.43 2.58 3.94
N GLY A 557 15.64 1.83 3.15
CA GLY A 557 16.16 0.81 2.24
C GLY A 557 16.79 -0.41 2.92
N GLN A 558 16.62 -0.53 4.25
CA GLN A 558 17.12 -1.63 5.07
C GLN A 558 16.17 -1.91 6.22
N GLU A 559 16.30 -3.07 6.82
CA GLU A 559 15.49 -3.48 7.96
C GLU A 559 15.85 -2.66 9.21
N ILE A 560 14.86 -2.47 10.07
CA ILE A 560 15.00 -1.79 11.35
C ILE A 560 15.21 -2.83 12.43
N ASN A 561 16.07 -2.53 13.40
CA ASN A 561 16.20 -3.36 14.57
C ASN A 561 14.90 -3.30 15.40
N SER A 562 14.24 -4.44 15.58
CA SER A 562 13.05 -4.60 16.42
C SER A 562 13.34 -5.19 17.81
N TYR A 563 14.62 -5.34 18.17
CA TYR A 563 15.05 -5.80 19.49
C TYR A 563 15.30 -4.60 20.41
N GLY A 564 14.64 -4.56 21.57
CA GLY A 564 14.87 -3.55 22.59
C GLY A 564 14.49 -2.11 22.14
N ASN A 565 15.29 -1.15 22.53
CA ASN A 565 15.13 0.25 22.13
C ASN A 565 15.53 0.41 20.66
N ALA A 566 14.55 0.64 19.80
CA ALA A 566 14.78 0.81 18.35
C ALA A 566 15.16 2.26 17.99
N MET A 567 15.20 3.15 18.96
CA MET A 567 15.42 4.58 18.76
C MET A 567 15.95 5.28 20.00
N TYR A 568 16.64 6.39 19.77
CA TYR A 568 17.19 7.24 20.82
C TYR A 568 16.92 8.70 20.52
N VAL A 569 16.48 9.45 21.52
CA VAL A 569 16.20 10.89 21.40
C VAL A 569 17.26 11.69 22.13
N HIS A 570 17.87 12.67 21.45
CA HIS A 570 18.80 13.62 22.04
C HIS A 570 18.57 15.02 21.50
N GLY A 571 18.19 15.94 22.39
CA GLY A 571 17.85 17.31 21.99
C GLY A 571 16.67 17.35 21.01
N ASN A 572 16.88 17.94 19.85
CA ASN A 572 15.88 18.04 18.78
C ASN A 572 16.06 16.96 17.68
N SER A 573 16.87 15.96 17.92
CA SER A 573 17.16 14.87 16.99
C SER A 573 16.68 13.54 17.56
N THR A 574 16.10 12.73 16.68
CA THR A 574 15.76 11.33 16.95
C THR A 574 16.62 10.44 16.06
N TYR A 575 17.22 9.43 16.64
CA TYR A 575 18.06 8.45 15.97
C TYR A 575 17.35 7.11 15.92
N PHE A 576 17.28 6.50 14.75
CA PHE A 576 16.63 5.21 14.48
C PHE A 576 17.70 4.15 14.25
N PHE A 577 17.56 3.00 14.89
CA PHE A 577 18.54 1.92 14.82
C PHE A 577 18.27 1.04 13.61
N LEU A 578 19.25 0.96 12.72
CA LEU A 578 19.14 0.21 11.47
C LEU A 578 20.01 -1.04 11.53
N ASN A 579 19.84 -1.95 10.57
CA ASN A 579 20.68 -3.13 10.43
C ASN A 579 22.15 -2.81 10.15
N ASP A 580 22.41 -1.68 9.50
CA ASP A 580 23.76 -1.16 9.28
C ASP A 580 23.70 0.36 9.24
N GLY A 581 24.10 0.99 10.35
CA GLY A 581 24.09 2.42 10.52
C GLY A 581 22.92 2.98 11.35
N ILE A 582 22.75 4.29 11.31
CA ILE A 582 21.79 5.04 12.10
C ILE A 582 21.00 5.98 11.20
N GLY A 583 19.68 5.90 11.25
CA GLY A 583 18.77 6.90 10.71
C GLY A 583 18.70 8.10 11.66
N LYS A 584 18.70 9.32 11.15
CA LYS A 584 18.56 10.55 11.94
C LYS A 584 17.40 11.38 11.42
N PHE A 585 16.53 11.77 12.30
CA PHE A 585 15.46 12.74 12.06
C PHE A 585 15.77 14.04 12.81
N GLU A 586 15.70 15.16 12.13
CA GLU A 586 15.87 16.48 12.72
C GLU A 586 14.58 17.28 12.66
N GLY A 587 14.07 17.66 13.84
CA GLY A 587 12.85 18.46 13.94
C GLY A 587 11.73 17.78 14.74
N LYS A 588 10.60 18.48 14.81
CA LYS A 588 9.42 17.99 15.56
C LYS A 588 8.31 17.43 14.69
N THR A 589 8.28 17.73 13.42
CA THR A 589 7.28 17.23 12.48
C THR A 589 7.83 17.17 11.07
N ILE A 590 7.42 16.19 10.28
CA ILE A 590 7.54 16.25 8.83
C ILE A 590 6.34 17.04 8.33
N SER A 591 6.58 18.30 7.96
CA SER A 591 5.58 19.06 7.22
C SER A 591 5.52 18.48 5.80
N GLN A 592 4.78 17.41 5.61
CA GLN A 592 4.38 17.02 4.27
C GLN A 592 3.53 18.18 3.73
N LYS A 593 3.95 18.77 2.62
CA LYS A 593 3.13 19.74 1.93
C LYS A 593 1.94 19.00 1.35
N VAL A 594 0.85 18.96 2.10
CA VAL A 594 -0.44 18.44 1.64
C VAL A 594 -0.77 19.11 0.30
N GLY A 595 -1.06 18.34 -0.73
CA GLY A 595 -1.40 18.88 -2.06
C GLY A 595 -0.22 19.14 -3.00
N LEU A 596 1.00 18.70 -2.67
CA LEU A 596 2.14 18.80 -3.57
C LEU A 596 1.91 18.03 -4.88
N TYR A 597 1.33 16.85 -4.80
CA TYR A 597 0.92 16.03 -5.93
C TYR A 597 -0.59 15.88 -5.98
N LYS A 598 -1.12 15.64 -7.17
CA LYS A 598 -2.55 15.35 -7.37
C LYS A 598 -2.74 13.88 -7.70
N LEU A 599 -3.79 13.31 -7.12
CA LEU A 599 -4.27 12.00 -7.55
C LEU A 599 -4.88 12.15 -8.95
N TYR A 600 -4.57 11.27 -9.87
CA TYR A 600 -5.16 11.28 -11.20
C TYR A 600 -5.47 9.87 -11.69
N LEU A 601 -6.47 9.77 -12.57
CA LEU A 601 -6.82 8.54 -13.26
C LEU A 601 -5.81 8.34 -14.40
N LYS A 602 -5.04 7.27 -14.33
CA LYS A 602 -4.01 6.92 -15.31
C LYS A 602 -4.62 6.18 -16.49
N GLU A 603 -5.47 5.20 -16.18
CA GLU A 603 -6.13 4.34 -17.17
C GLU A 603 -7.53 3.96 -16.67
N ALA A 604 -8.48 3.94 -17.58
CA ALA A 604 -9.79 3.32 -17.40
C ALA A 604 -9.97 2.32 -18.55
N ILE A 605 -10.17 1.05 -18.21
CA ILE A 605 -10.16 -0.04 -19.18
C ILE A 605 -11.38 -0.91 -18.97
N THR A 606 -12.03 -1.32 -20.06
CA THR A 606 -13.01 -2.41 -20.03
C THR A 606 -12.43 -3.64 -20.68
N LYS A 607 -12.75 -4.80 -20.12
CA LYS A 607 -12.31 -6.08 -20.62
C LYS A 607 -13.53 -6.95 -20.89
N ASP A 608 -13.74 -7.27 -22.15
CA ASP A 608 -14.87 -8.09 -22.61
C ASP A 608 -14.69 -9.56 -22.23
N LYS A 609 -15.75 -10.35 -22.40
CA LYS A 609 -15.73 -11.81 -22.18
C LYS A 609 -14.66 -12.52 -23.00
N ASP A 610 -14.32 -11.98 -24.16
CA ASP A 610 -13.29 -12.51 -25.06
C ASP A 610 -11.90 -11.98 -24.75
N ASN A 611 -11.69 -11.36 -23.56
CA ASN A 611 -10.47 -10.71 -23.13
C ASN A 611 -10.00 -9.53 -24.01
N THR A 612 -10.87 -9.01 -24.89
CA THR A 612 -10.57 -7.80 -25.66
C THR A 612 -10.53 -6.59 -24.74
N VAL A 613 -9.40 -5.88 -24.77
CA VAL A 613 -9.17 -4.69 -23.94
C VAL A 613 -9.59 -3.44 -24.71
N ARG A 614 -10.44 -2.61 -24.09
CA ARG A 614 -10.83 -1.31 -24.63
C ARG A 614 -10.50 -0.22 -23.64
N TYR A 615 -9.72 0.75 -24.07
CA TYR A 615 -9.41 1.94 -23.27
C TYR A 615 -10.58 2.93 -23.35
N LEU A 616 -11.01 3.41 -22.18
CA LEU A 616 -12.00 4.46 -22.04
C LEU A 616 -11.31 5.82 -21.93
N PRO A 617 -11.94 6.91 -22.37
CA PRO A 617 -11.44 8.26 -22.12
C PRO A 617 -11.29 8.53 -20.63
N ILE A 618 -10.16 9.13 -20.25
CA ILE A 618 -9.88 9.54 -18.87
C ILE A 618 -10.26 11.00 -18.59
N THR A 619 -10.82 11.68 -19.58
CA THR A 619 -11.38 13.02 -19.47
C THR A 619 -12.78 12.97 -18.84
N HIS A 620 -13.24 14.06 -18.22
CA HIS A 620 -14.43 14.13 -17.36
C HIS A 620 -15.79 13.93 -18.05
N GLU A 621 -15.83 13.48 -19.29
CA GLU A 621 -17.07 13.21 -19.99
C GLU A 621 -17.61 11.83 -19.66
N GLN A 622 -18.95 11.74 -19.52
CA GLN A 622 -19.62 10.48 -19.32
C GLN A 622 -19.45 9.61 -20.56
N GLU A 623 -18.95 8.40 -20.39
CA GLU A 623 -18.74 7.45 -21.49
C GLU A 623 -19.69 6.25 -21.37
N ASP A 624 -20.22 5.87 -22.53
CA ASP A 624 -21.01 4.65 -22.66
C ASP A 624 -20.10 3.44 -22.86
N VAL A 625 -20.14 2.52 -21.93
CA VAL A 625 -19.41 1.26 -22.01
C VAL A 625 -20.26 0.25 -22.77
N THR A 626 -19.83 -0.07 -23.98
CA THR A 626 -20.68 -0.83 -24.94
C THR A 626 -20.73 -2.33 -24.70
N SER A 627 -19.94 -2.88 -23.76
CA SER A 627 -19.91 -4.33 -23.52
C SER A 627 -19.96 -4.68 -22.04
N MET A 628 -20.69 -5.75 -21.71
CA MET A 628 -20.69 -6.37 -20.39
C MET A 628 -19.33 -7.00 -20.11
N GLY A 629 -18.46 -6.26 -19.46
CA GLY A 629 -17.15 -6.72 -19.06
C GLY A 629 -16.76 -6.21 -17.69
N ASN A 630 -15.55 -6.55 -17.33
CA ASN A 630 -14.92 -6.04 -16.13
C ASN A 630 -14.38 -4.63 -16.40
N VAL A 631 -14.61 -3.70 -15.49
CA VAL A 631 -14.03 -2.35 -15.54
C VAL A 631 -12.86 -2.28 -14.60
N PHE A 632 -11.73 -1.78 -15.11
CA PHE A 632 -10.50 -1.58 -14.35
C PHE A 632 -10.19 -0.10 -14.31
N PHE A 633 -9.89 0.39 -13.13
CA PHE A 633 -9.37 1.73 -12.93
C PHE A 633 -7.97 1.65 -12.36
N LYS A 634 -7.05 2.35 -13.00
CA LYS A 634 -5.70 2.51 -12.53
C LYS A 634 -5.44 3.95 -12.20
N LEU A 635 -5.14 4.20 -10.95
CA LEU A 635 -4.81 5.51 -10.43
C LEU A 635 -3.30 5.71 -10.41
N SER A 636 -2.88 6.95 -10.31
CA SER A 636 -1.51 7.30 -9.99
C SER A 636 -1.48 8.47 -9.02
N TYR A 637 -0.63 8.33 -8.01
CA TYR A 637 -0.25 9.38 -7.08
C TYR A 637 1.25 9.24 -6.83
N PRO A 638 2.09 10.23 -7.20
CA PRO A 638 3.54 10.11 -7.06
C PRO A 638 3.96 9.80 -5.62
N ASN A 639 4.64 8.68 -5.44
CA ASN A 639 5.07 8.18 -4.13
C ASN A 639 6.54 7.77 -4.17
N PHE A 640 7.44 8.75 -4.19
CA PHE A 640 8.87 8.51 -4.27
C PHE A 640 9.52 8.20 -2.92
N ASN A 641 8.80 8.41 -1.81
CA ASN A 641 9.28 8.11 -0.47
C ASN A 641 8.90 6.71 0.01
N ASN A 642 8.35 5.85 -0.85
CA ASN A 642 7.85 4.51 -0.52
C ASN A 642 6.88 4.51 0.68
N GLU A 643 6.09 5.56 0.83
CA GLU A 643 5.08 5.63 1.87
C GLU A 643 3.99 4.58 1.64
N LYS A 644 3.52 3.97 2.71
CA LYS A 644 2.35 3.09 2.64
C LYS A 644 1.09 3.94 2.49
N LEU A 645 0.54 3.95 1.29
CA LEU A 645 -0.69 4.67 0.96
C LEU A 645 -1.89 3.73 0.95
N LYS A 646 -3.05 4.27 1.33
CA LYS A 646 -4.35 3.60 1.23
C LYS A 646 -5.20 4.33 0.21
N PHE A 647 -5.61 3.61 -0.82
CA PHE A 647 -6.57 4.08 -1.81
C PHE A 647 -7.98 3.68 -1.37
N CYS A 648 -8.85 4.67 -1.24
CA CYS A 648 -10.25 4.47 -0.88
C CYS A 648 -11.09 4.67 -2.14
N TYR A 649 -11.78 3.62 -2.54
CA TYR A 649 -12.60 3.54 -3.74
C TYR A 649 -14.06 3.50 -3.37
N THR A 650 -14.88 4.22 -4.11
CA THR A 650 -16.33 4.17 -3.98
C THR A 650 -16.95 4.12 -5.37
N LEU A 651 -17.73 3.09 -5.65
CA LEU A 651 -18.53 2.99 -6.86
C LEU A 651 -20.01 3.09 -6.49
N LYS A 652 -20.66 4.14 -6.98
CA LYS A 652 -22.12 4.36 -6.82
C LYS A 652 -22.82 4.13 -8.14
N GLY A 653 -23.87 3.34 -8.15
CA GLY A 653 -24.67 3.10 -9.32
C GLY A 653 -25.69 1.99 -9.08
N ASN A 654 -26.72 1.95 -9.88
CA ASN A 654 -27.77 0.93 -9.85
C ASN A 654 -28.36 0.68 -8.44
N GLY A 655 -28.54 1.76 -7.66
CA GLY A 655 -29.07 1.68 -6.28
C GLY A 655 -28.08 1.12 -5.24
N GLN A 656 -26.83 0.81 -5.61
CA GLN A 656 -25.83 0.26 -4.72
C GLN A 656 -24.63 1.21 -4.56
N THR A 657 -23.97 1.10 -3.43
CA THR A 657 -22.70 1.77 -3.15
C THR A 657 -21.69 0.72 -2.69
N LEU A 658 -20.66 0.51 -3.48
CA LEU A 658 -19.53 -0.37 -3.16
C LEU A 658 -18.40 0.50 -2.64
N CYS A 659 -17.91 0.21 -1.44
CA CYS A 659 -16.78 0.88 -0.83
C CYS A 659 -15.66 -0.13 -0.58
N GLU A 660 -14.47 0.18 -1.05
CA GLU A 660 -13.29 -0.67 -0.89
C GLU A 660 -12.07 0.17 -0.53
N THR A 661 -11.19 -0.39 0.28
CA THR A 661 -9.91 0.23 0.63
C THR A 661 -8.78 -0.74 0.32
N SER A 662 -7.81 -0.30 -0.47
CA SER A 662 -6.69 -1.12 -0.92
C SER A 662 -5.37 -0.34 -0.83
N ASN A 663 -4.25 -1.06 -0.69
CA ASN A 663 -2.91 -0.48 -0.85
C ASN A 663 -2.47 -0.41 -2.32
N SER A 664 -3.23 -1.04 -3.23
CA SER A 664 -2.98 -1.02 -4.66
C SER A 664 -3.65 0.18 -5.32
N PRO A 665 -2.98 0.89 -6.25
CA PRO A 665 -3.59 1.94 -7.06
C PRO A 665 -4.50 1.40 -8.17
N VAL A 666 -4.72 0.09 -8.23
CA VAL A 666 -5.56 -0.59 -9.24
C VAL A 666 -6.75 -1.24 -8.56
N ILE A 667 -7.93 -1.02 -9.13
CA ILE A 667 -9.16 -1.68 -8.72
C ILE A 667 -9.92 -2.21 -9.92
N SER A 668 -10.63 -3.31 -9.73
CA SER A 668 -11.49 -3.90 -10.75
C SER A 668 -12.89 -4.15 -10.22
N TYR A 669 -13.88 -3.87 -11.04
CA TYR A 669 -15.27 -4.20 -10.77
C TYR A 669 -15.76 -5.17 -11.81
N ASN A 670 -16.27 -6.30 -11.35
CA ASN A 670 -16.72 -7.39 -12.19
C ASN A 670 -18.25 -7.46 -12.18
N ASN A 671 -18.85 -7.87 -13.31
CA ASN A 671 -20.29 -8.13 -13.43
C ASN A 671 -21.20 -6.96 -13.02
N LEU A 672 -20.83 -5.74 -13.41
CA LEU A 672 -21.68 -4.57 -13.17
C LEU A 672 -22.97 -4.68 -13.99
N GLY A 673 -24.10 -4.36 -13.38
CA GLY A 673 -25.40 -4.30 -14.06
C GLY A 673 -25.53 -3.09 -15.01
N TYR A 674 -26.58 -3.04 -15.79
CA TYR A 674 -26.88 -1.87 -16.63
C TYR A 674 -27.27 -0.66 -15.78
N GLY A 675 -26.80 0.51 -16.12
CA GLY A 675 -27.10 1.76 -15.41
C GLY A 675 -25.92 2.73 -15.39
N ASP A 676 -26.13 3.86 -14.75
CA ASP A 676 -25.15 4.91 -14.60
C ASP A 676 -24.32 4.68 -13.33
N TYR A 677 -23.02 4.84 -13.46
CA TYR A 677 -22.06 4.64 -12.39
C TYR A 677 -21.20 5.90 -12.17
N THR A 678 -20.96 6.19 -10.93
CA THR A 678 -20.00 7.21 -10.50
C THR A 678 -18.91 6.55 -9.66
N PHE A 679 -17.72 6.45 -10.23
CA PHE A 679 -16.52 6.01 -9.55
C PHE A 679 -15.87 7.19 -8.87
N THR A 680 -15.54 7.03 -7.59
CA THR A 680 -14.85 8.04 -6.79
C THR A 680 -13.64 7.39 -6.12
N ALA A 681 -12.50 8.06 -6.18
CA ALA A 681 -11.29 7.58 -5.54
C ALA A 681 -10.58 8.70 -4.77
N THR A 682 -10.05 8.37 -3.61
CA THR A 682 -9.19 9.22 -2.80
C THR A 682 -7.99 8.41 -2.31
N VAL A 683 -6.89 9.08 -2.02
CA VAL A 683 -5.70 8.46 -1.43
C VAL A 683 -5.44 9.06 -0.05
N GLN A 684 -5.04 8.23 0.90
CA GLN A 684 -4.73 8.60 2.28
C GLN A 684 -3.38 8.01 2.68
N ASN A 685 -2.66 8.72 3.54
CA ASN A 685 -1.53 8.13 4.25
C ASN A 685 -2.01 7.24 5.41
N LEU A 686 -1.09 6.57 6.11
CA LEU A 686 -1.45 5.72 7.25
C LEU A 686 -2.02 6.50 8.44
N SER A 687 -1.71 7.78 8.59
CA SER A 687 -2.33 8.64 9.60
C SER A 687 -3.79 9.00 9.30
N GLY A 688 -4.28 8.65 8.09
CA GLY A 688 -5.66 8.91 7.65
C GLY A 688 -5.83 10.28 6.99
N GLU A 689 -4.76 11.01 6.74
CA GLU A 689 -4.77 12.29 6.05
C GLU A 689 -5.00 12.08 4.55
N LYS A 690 -5.97 12.79 3.98
CA LYS A 690 -6.27 12.73 2.55
C LYS A 690 -5.24 13.50 1.74
N LEU A 691 -4.67 12.86 0.75
CA LEU A 691 -3.64 13.39 -0.13
C LEU A 691 -4.19 13.59 -1.55
N GLY A 692 -3.68 14.61 -2.25
CA GLY A 692 -3.82 14.74 -3.71
C GLY A 692 -5.20 15.02 -4.27
N GLY A 693 -6.22 15.19 -3.42
CA GLY A 693 -7.59 15.47 -3.87
C GLY A 693 -8.41 14.21 -4.13
N GLN A 694 -9.46 14.36 -4.95
CA GLN A 694 -10.43 13.32 -5.25
C GLN A 694 -10.58 13.18 -6.76
N ILE A 695 -10.66 11.95 -7.24
CA ILE A 695 -11.05 11.62 -8.61
C ILE A 695 -12.54 11.28 -8.62
N ILE A 696 -13.24 11.83 -9.61
CA ILE A 696 -14.62 11.45 -9.93
C ILE A 696 -14.65 11.10 -11.40
N TYR A 697 -15.11 9.89 -11.71
CA TYR A 697 -15.23 9.40 -13.07
C TYR A 697 -16.64 8.82 -13.26
N LYS A 698 -17.32 9.23 -14.32
CA LYS A 698 -18.69 8.80 -14.63
C LYS A 698 -18.67 7.93 -15.88
N PHE A 699 -19.37 6.82 -15.81
CA PHE A 699 -19.58 5.94 -16.96
C PHE A 699 -20.96 5.29 -16.88
N SER A 700 -21.46 4.83 -18.02
CA SER A 700 -22.73 4.15 -18.09
C SER A 700 -22.63 2.82 -18.83
N TYR A 701 -23.41 1.84 -18.39
CA TYR A 701 -23.70 0.62 -19.10
C TYR A 701 -25.10 0.74 -19.67
N PRO A 702 -25.26 1.16 -20.95
CA PRO A 702 -26.56 1.30 -21.53
C PRO A 702 -27.26 -0.08 -21.61
N THR A 703 -28.52 -0.09 -21.30
CA THR A 703 -29.34 -1.29 -21.48
C THR A 703 -29.38 -1.67 -22.94
N PRO A 704 -29.10 -2.93 -23.31
CA PRO A 704 -29.20 -3.40 -24.69
C PRO A 704 -30.60 -3.13 -25.26
N PHE A 705 -30.65 -2.83 -26.54
CA PHE A 705 -31.92 -2.53 -27.23
C PHE A 705 -33.03 -3.51 -26.88
N TYR A 706 -32.70 -4.81 -26.80
CA TYR A 706 -33.68 -5.88 -26.52
C TYR A 706 -34.22 -5.88 -25.06
N LEU A 707 -33.60 -5.13 -24.13
CA LEU A 707 -34.08 -4.89 -22.75
C LEU A 707 -34.65 -3.47 -22.58
N SER A 708 -34.64 -2.66 -23.62
CA SER A 708 -35.18 -1.30 -23.56
C SER A 708 -36.70 -1.32 -23.41
N ILE A 709 -37.28 -0.24 -22.89
CA ILE A 709 -38.72 -0.10 -22.74
C ILE A 709 -39.44 -0.23 -24.10
N TRP A 710 -38.78 0.20 -25.18
CA TRP A 710 -39.29 0.06 -26.54
C TRP A 710 -39.32 -1.39 -27.02
N ALA A 711 -38.30 -2.18 -26.64
CA ALA A 711 -38.28 -3.61 -26.93
C ALA A 711 -39.39 -4.35 -26.15
N TRP A 712 -39.60 -3.99 -24.87
CA TRP A 712 -40.68 -4.54 -24.07
C TRP A 712 -42.07 -4.19 -24.64
N ILE A 713 -42.25 -2.93 -25.10
CA ILE A 713 -43.46 -2.53 -25.84
C ILE A 713 -43.60 -3.37 -27.12
N GLY A 714 -42.48 -3.57 -27.85
CA GLY A 714 -42.47 -4.44 -29.05
C GLY A 714 -42.85 -5.88 -28.73
N TYR A 715 -42.27 -6.46 -27.64
CA TYR A 715 -42.63 -7.82 -27.21
C TYR A 715 -44.06 -7.93 -26.76
N ALA A 716 -44.59 -6.93 -26.02
CA ALA A 716 -46.01 -6.87 -25.64
C ALA A 716 -46.93 -6.78 -26.88
N PHE A 717 -46.54 -5.97 -27.88
CA PHE A 717 -47.24 -5.86 -29.12
C PHE A 717 -47.21 -7.17 -29.92
N LEU A 718 -46.06 -7.83 -30.02
CA LEU A 718 -45.97 -9.15 -30.69
C LEU A 718 -46.79 -10.20 -29.95
N LEU A 719 -46.76 -10.18 -28.59
CA LEU A 719 -47.63 -11.05 -27.78
C LEU A 719 -49.10 -10.76 -28.05
N TYR A 720 -49.47 -9.47 -28.04
CA TYR A 720 -50.87 -9.05 -28.36
C TYR A 720 -51.29 -9.52 -29.74
N VAL A 721 -50.46 -9.28 -30.78
CA VAL A 721 -50.73 -9.76 -32.15
C VAL A 721 -50.80 -11.29 -32.18
N GLY A 722 -49.90 -11.99 -31.48
CA GLY A 722 -49.95 -13.43 -31.37
C GLY A 722 -51.20 -13.94 -30.71
N VAL A 723 -51.61 -13.34 -29.59
CA VAL A 723 -52.87 -13.67 -28.90
C VAL A 723 -54.06 -13.31 -29.75
N TYR A 724 -54.08 -12.13 -30.40
CA TYR A 724 -55.15 -11.72 -31.30
C TYR A 724 -55.29 -12.67 -32.49
N THR A 725 -54.18 -13.03 -33.15
CA THR A 725 -54.21 -13.98 -34.28
C THR A 725 -54.63 -15.38 -33.84
N TYR A 726 -54.18 -15.82 -32.65
CA TYR A 726 -54.58 -17.08 -32.04
C TYR A 726 -56.10 -17.09 -31.72
N ILE A 727 -56.59 -16.01 -31.06
CA ILE A 727 -58.06 -15.89 -30.79
C ILE A 727 -58.79 -15.86 -32.08
N ARG A 728 -58.42 -15.11 -33.09
CA ARG A 728 -59.02 -15.02 -34.38
C ARG A 728 -59.03 -16.37 -35.14
N TRP A 729 -57.90 -17.06 -35.09
CA TRP A 729 -57.83 -18.43 -35.64
C TRP A 729 -58.69 -19.39 -34.85
N HIS A 730 -58.70 -19.32 -33.54
CA HIS A 730 -59.49 -20.18 -32.66
C HIS A 730 -61.01 -19.90 -32.81
N THR A 731 -61.39 -18.61 -32.84
CA THR A 731 -62.78 -18.21 -33.07
C THR A 731 -63.24 -18.64 -34.47
N ASN A 732 -62.44 -18.45 -35.50
CA ASN A 732 -62.75 -18.94 -36.85
C ASN A 732 -62.89 -20.48 -36.88
N LYS A 733 -62.02 -21.17 -36.08
CA LYS A 733 -62.16 -22.65 -35.97
C LYS A 733 -63.42 -23.06 -35.21
N ILE A 734 -63.79 -22.31 -34.16
CA ILE A 734 -65.05 -22.52 -33.40
C ILE A 734 -66.25 -22.19 -34.29
N VAL A 735 -66.19 -21.04 -34.99
CA VAL A 735 -67.32 -20.66 -35.92
C VAL A 735 -67.53 -21.74 -36.98
N ARG A 736 -66.42 -22.24 -37.60
CA ARG A 736 -66.51 -23.36 -38.56
C ARG A 736 -66.98 -24.66 -37.92
N ARG A 737 -66.62 -24.88 -36.60
CA ARG A 737 -67.15 -26.06 -35.89
C ARG A 737 -68.56 -25.89 -35.47
N ASN A 738 -68.96 -24.66 -35.03
CA ASN A 738 -70.34 -24.37 -34.62
C ASN A 738 -71.30 -24.38 -35.82
N GLN A 739 -70.81 -23.93 -37.01
CA GLN A 739 -71.58 -24.05 -38.23
C GLN A 739 -71.90 -25.52 -38.62
N LYS A 740 -70.90 -26.39 -38.37
CA LYS A 740 -71.09 -27.85 -38.54
C LYS A 740 -71.97 -28.47 -37.45
N ILE A 741 -71.87 -27.92 -36.18
CA ILE A 741 -72.66 -28.41 -35.06
C ILE A 741 -74.11 -27.83 -35.11
N ALA A 742 -74.36 -26.61 -35.62
CA ALA A 742 -75.63 -26.03 -35.78
C ALA A 742 -76.52 -26.80 -36.84
N ALA A 743 -75.83 -27.26 -37.89
CA ALA A 743 -76.49 -28.12 -38.87
C ALA A 743 -76.89 -29.52 -38.30
N ALA A 744 -76.13 -29.98 -37.27
CA ALA A 744 -76.48 -31.26 -36.59
C ALA A 744 -77.46 -31.10 -35.42
N LYS A 745 -77.49 -29.89 -34.78
CA LYS A 745 -78.42 -29.65 -33.65
C LYS A 745 -79.85 -29.36 -34.04
N LEU A 746 -80.15 -28.99 -35.33
CA LEU A 746 -81.53 -28.78 -35.80
C LEU A 746 -82.26 -30.11 -35.93
N MET A 747 -81.65 -31.21 -35.94
CA MET A 747 -82.25 -32.54 -35.89
C MET A 747 -82.38 -33.19 -34.53
N ALA A 748 -81.67 -32.71 -33.47
CA ALA A 748 -81.71 -33.33 -32.16
C ALA A 748 -82.64 -32.62 -31.13
N GLN A 749 -83.19 -31.49 -31.46
CA GLN A 749 -83.98 -30.64 -30.54
C GLN A 749 -85.47 -30.90 -30.42
N LYS A 750 -85.95 -32.07 -30.87
CA LYS A 750 -87.34 -32.49 -30.69
C LYS A 750 -87.59 -33.58 -29.69
N MET A 751 -86.56 -34.03 -29.00
CA MET A 751 -86.74 -35.02 -27.93
C MET A 751 -85.85 -34.77 -26.77
N LYS A 752 -86.18 -34.02 -25.84
CA LYS A 752 -85.85 -34.07 -24.39
C LYS A 752 -86.03 -32.72 -23.70
N THR A 753 -87.23 -32.36 -23.65
CA THR A 753 -87.68 -31.35 -22.65
C THR A 753 -88.65 -32.11 -21.75
N LEU A 754 -88.15 -32.66 -20.65
CA LEU A 754 -89.06 -33.04 -19.52
C LEU A 754 -88.28 -33.83 -18.38
N GLU A 755 -87.02 -33.78 -18.24
CA GLU A 755 -86.48 -34.51 -17.07
C GLU A 755 -85.15 -33.96 -16.64
N GLN A 756 -85.10 -32.87 -15.94
CA GLN A 756 -83.93 -32.44 -15.14
C GLN A 756 -84.06 -31.12 -14.34
N GLU A 757 -85.15 -30.94 -13.67
CA GLU A 757 -85.26 -29.84 -12.70
C GLU A 757 -85.18 -30.25 -11.21
N ARG A 758 -84.68 -31.39 -10.86
CA ARG A 758 -84.81 -31.87 -9.47
C ARG A 758 -83.52 -32.27 -8.75
N ILE A 759 -82.38 -32.14 -9.33
CA ILE A 759 -81.12 -32.65 -8.63
C ILE A 759 -80.03 -31.60 -8.40
N ILE A 760 -80.19 -30.32 -8.62
CA ILE A 760 -79.10 -29.38 -8.51
C ILE A 760 -79.01 -28.63 -7.19
N ALA A 761 -79.85 -28.83 -6.22
CA ALA A 761 -79.76 -28.03 -4.96
C ALA A 761 -79.00 -28.62 -3.78
N GLU A 762 -78.53 -29.85 -3.85
CA GLU A 762 -77.95 -30.54 -2.67
C GLU A 762 -76.48 -30.85 -2.73
N GLN A 763 -75.77 -30.54 -3.81
CA GLN A 763 -74.38 -30.89 -3.99
C GLN A 763 -73.34 -29.72 -3.78
N GLN A 764 -73.76 -28.50 -3.63
CA GLN A 764 -72.80 -27.36 -3.53
C GLN A 764 -72.29 -27.07 -2.15
N LYS A 765 -72.82 -27.66 -1.09
CA LYS A 765 -72.36 -27.38 0.28
C LYS A 765 -71.25 -28.32 0.82
N LYS A 766 -71.03 -29.46 0.21
CA LYS A 766 -70.05 -30.44 0.63
C LYS A 766 -68.71 -30.37 -0.06
N LEU A 767 -68.62 -29.55 -1.09
CA LEU A 767 -67.37 -29.47 -1.90
C LEU A 767 -66.29 -28.53 -1.35
N LEU A 768 -66.67 -27.54 -0.53
CA LEU A 768 -65.72 -26.53 -0.09
C LEU A 768 -64.92 -26.92 1.17
N GLU A 769 -65.49 -27.78 2.03
CA GLU A 769 -64.84 -28.29 3.24
C GLU A 769 -63.83 -29.40 2.93
N ASN A 770 -64.02 -30.15 1.86
CA ASN A 770 -63.07 -31.21 1.47
C ASN A 770 -61.84 -30.73 0.71
N GLU A 771 -61.88 -29.54 0.13
CA GLU A 771 -60.75 -29.01 -0.68
C GLU A 771 -59.54 -28.57 0.19
N LEU A 772 -59.79 -28.02 1.38
CA LEU A 772 -58.73 -27.60 2.32
C LEU A 772 -58.08 -28.80 3.02
N GLU A 773 -58.84 -29.83 3.33
CA GLU A 773 -58.28 -31.04 3.95
C GLU A 773 -57.52 -31.92 2.93
N LEU A 774 -57.88 -31.91 1.67
CA LEU A 774 -57.19 -32.60 0.58
C LEU A 774 -55.80 -31.96 0.30
N LYS A 775 -55.69 -30.63 0.31
CA LYS A 775 -54.44 -29.95 0.07
C LYS A 775 -53.42 -30.20 1.18
N GLY A 776 -53.88 -30.28 2.43
CA GLY A 776 -53.00 -30.65 3.56
C GLY A 776 -52.45 -32.08 3.45
N LYS A 777 -53.33 -33.03 3.02
CA LYS A 777 -52.95 -34.42 2.76
C LYS A 777 -52.09 -34.57 1.52
N GLU A 778 -52.27 -33.75 0.46
CA GLU A 778 -51.45 -33.75 -0.71
C GLU A 778 -49.98 -33.32 -0.45
N THR A 779 -49.77 -32.33 0.40
CA THR A 779 -48.41 -31.84 0.72
C THR A 779 -47.67 -32.85 1.59
N ALA A 780 -48.35 -33.48 2.52
CA ALA A 780 -47.77 -34.56 3.33
C ALA A 780 -47.56 -35.83 2.47
N SER A 781 -48.52 -36.17 1.61
CA SER A 781 -48.40 -37.29 0.65
C SER A 781 -47.24 -37.07 -0.32
N MET A 782 -47.08 -35.88 -0.88
CA MET A 782 -45.92 -35.56 -1.75
C MET A 782 -44.57 -35.81 -1.09
N ALA A 783 -44.39 -35.48 0.21
CA ALA A 783 -43.21 -35.81 0.95
C ALA A 783 -43.02 -37.33 1.15
N PHE A 784 -44.09 -38.05 1.41
CA PHE A 784 -44.06 -39.52 1.55
C PHE A 784 -43.95 -40.25 0.20
N ASP A 785 -44.57 -39.76 -0.88
CA ASP A 785 -44.44 -40.31 -2.21
C ASP A 785 -43.03 -40.17 -2.76
N MET A 786 -42.34 -39.08 -2.43
CA MET A 786 -40.94 -38.92 -2.78
C MET A 786 -40.00 -39.87 -2.01
N LEU A 787 -40.33 -40.16 -0.75
CA LEU A 787 -39.62 -41.17 0.03
C LEU A 787 -39.84 -42.58 -0.56
N ALA A 788 -41.05 -42.87 -0.99
CA ALA A 788 -41.43 -44.13 -1.62
C ALA A 788 -40.79 -44.29 -3.01
N LEU A 789 -40.83 -43.23 -3.84
CA LEU A 789 -40.21 -43.21 -5.16
C LEU A 789 -38.70 -43.41 -5.08
N LYS A 790 -38.09 -42.78 -4.10
CA LYS A 790 -36.63 -42.85 -3.88
C LYS A 790 -36.22 -44.25 -3.36
N ASN A 791 -36.99 -44.83 -2.50
CA ASN A 791 -36.75 -46.20 -2.01
C ASN A 791 -36.94 -47.25 -3.15
N SER A 792 -37.88 -47.03 -4.04
CA SER A 792 -38.09 -47.89 -5.23
C SER A 792 -36.96 -47.73 -6.25
N MET A 793 -36.46 -46.47 -6.46
CA MET A 793 -35.29 -46.22 -7.30
C MET A 793 -34.00 -46.82 -6.71
N GLY A 794 -33.83 -46.84 -5.39
CA GLY A 794 -32.76 -47.53 -4.67
C GLY A 794 -32.78 -49.00 -4.93
N GLY A 795 -33.95 -49.64 -4.84
CA GLY A 795 -34.14 -51.06 -5.11
C GLY A 795 -33.86 -51.44 -6.57
N VAL A 796 -34.27 -50.62 -7.52
CA VAL A 796 -33.98 -50.84 -8.96
C VAL A 796 -32.48 -50.71 -9.24
N LYS A 797 -31.81 -49.78 -8.62
CA LYS A 797 -30.35 -49.62 -8.74
C LYS A 797 -29.60 -50.82 -8.17
N GLU A 798 -30.05 -51.35 -7.08
CA GLU A 798 -29.44 -52.55 -6.44
C GLU A 798 -29.70 -53.79 -7.29
N GLN A 799 -30.88 -53.95 -7.84
CA GLN A 799 -31.20 -55.03 -8.78
C GLN A 799 -30.42 -54.99 -10.09
N LEU A 800 -30.19 -53.80 -10.62
CA LEU A 800 -29.38 -53.59 -11.81
C LEU A 800 -27.89 -53.90 -11.53
N LEU A 801 -27.36 -53.52 -10.38
CA LEU A 801 -26.03 -53.88 -9.96
C LEU A 801 -25.84 -55.37 -9.64
N ASP A 802 -26.88 -56.04 -9.13
CA ASP A 802 -26.88 -57.47 -8.91
C ASP A 802 -26.99 -58.22 -10.26
N GLY A 803 -27.71 -57.67 -11.22
CA GLY A 803 -27.75 -58.20 -12.60
C GLY A 803 -26.36 -58.14 -13.28
N VAL A 804 -25.56 -57.11 -13.02
CA VAL A 804 -24.17 -57.04 -13.46
C VAL A 804 -23.30 -58.10 -12.77
N ARG A 805 -23.49 -58.30 -11.47
CA ARG A 805 -22.75 -59.31 -10.70
C ARG A 805 -23.03 -60.72 -11.14
N ARG A 806 -24.25 -61.00 -11.64
CA ARG A 806 -24.64 -62.32 -12.15
C ARG A 806 -24.34 -62.50 -13.66
N GLY A 807 -23.76 -61.50 -14.32
CA GLY A 807 -23.37 -61.54 -15.72
C GLY A 807 -24.55 -61.53 -16.72
N THR A 808 -25.76 -61.17 -16.27
CA THR A 808 -26.96 -61.08 -17.10
C THR A 808 -27.19 -59.74 -17.79
N ILE A 809 -26.49 -58.71 -17.37
CA ILE A 809 -26.56 -57.34 -17.93
C ILE A 809 -25.18 -56.73 -18.09
N SER A 810 -24.93 -56.07 -19.18
CA SER A 810 -23.68 -55.40 -19.47
C SER A 810 -23.43 -54.19 -18.53
N THR A 811 -22.24 -54.06 -17.98
CA THR A 811 -21.83 -52.94 -17.14
C THR A 811 -21.97 -51.58 -17.86
N ARG A 812 -21.87 -51.59 -19.21
CA ARG A 812 -21.98 -50.40 -20.06
C ARG A 812 -23.45 -49.92 -20.17
N ASP A 813 -24.40 -50.83 -20.22
CA ASP A 813 -25.81 -50.51 -20.33
C ASP A 813 -26.39 -50.09 -18.99
N VAL A 814 -25.94 -50.69 -17.90
CA VAL A 814 -26.30 -50.27 -16.54
C VAL A 814 -25.76 -48.87 -16.22
N ASN A 815 -24.51 -48.53 -16.61
CA ASN A 815 -23.98 -47.19 -16.40
C ASN A 815 -24.71 -46.15 -17.25
N LYS A 816 -25.16 -46.50 -18.47
CA LYS A 816 -25.97 -45.62 -19.32
C LYS A 816 -27.35 -45.35 -18.71
N ILE A 817 -27.99 -46.37 -18.16
CA ILE A 817 -29.28 -46.24 -17.45
C ILE A 817 -29.13 -45.43 -16.17
N LEU A 818 -28.06 -45.67 -15.38
CA LEU A 818 -27.77 -44.93 -14.14
C LEU A 818 -27.42 -43.47 -14.41
N MET A 819 -26.79 -43.15 -15.57
CA MET A 819 -26.55 -41.77 -15.96
C MET A 819 -27.84 -41.03 -16.41
N GLN A 820 -28.77 -41.72 -17.01
CA GLN A 820 -30.08 -41.14 -17.38
C GLN A 820 -31.00 -40.90 -16.17
N MET A 821 -30.74 -41.56 -15.06
CA MET A 821 -31.48 -41.41 -13.79
C MET A 821 -30.90 -40.30 -12.88
N LYS A 822 -29.87 -39.58 -13.34
CA LYS A 822 -29.28 -38.49 -12.57
C LYS A 822 -29.90 -37.13 -12.88
N ASP A 823 -30.55 -36.62 -11.90
CA ASP A 823 -30.84 -35.20 -11.63
C ASP A 823 -31.38 -34.29 -12.77
N LYS A 824 -32.69 -34.26 -12.95
CA LYS A 824 -33.35 -33.07 -13.50
C LYS A 824 -34.55 -32.55 -12.71
N ASP A 825 -35.11 -33.32 -11.79
CA ASP A 825 -36.39 -32.97 -11.20
C ASP A 825 -36.38 -32.46 -9.75
N THR A 826 -35.24 -32.47 -9.11
CA THR A 826 -35.17 -32.17 -7.65
C THR A 826 -35.40 -30.68 -7.35
N ASP A 827 -34.92 -29.77 -8.20
CA ASP A 827 -35.04 -28.33 -7.94
C ASP A 827 -36.46 -27.77 -8.26
N LEU A 828 -37.09 -28.29 -9.29
CA LEU A 828 -38.47 -27.91 -9.64
C LEU A 828 -39.48 -28.42 -8.58
N PHE A 829 -39.27 -29.62 -8.09
CA PHE A 829 -40.09 -30.20 -7.02
C PHE A 829 -39.93 -29.41 -5.72
N TRP A 830 -38.71 -29.07 -5.37
CA TRP A 830 -38.45 -28.31 -4.14
C TRP A 830 -39.08 -26.91 -4.16
N SER A 831 -39.06 -26.22 -5.27
CA SER A 831 -39.76 -24.93 -5.43
C SER A 831 -41.27 -25.05 -5.30
N THR A 832 -41.84 -26.12 -5.85
CA THR A 832 -43.27 -26.43 -5.74
C THR A 832 -43.66 -26.81 -4.31
N PHE A 833 -42.82 -27.61 -3.63
CA PHE A 833 -43.01 -27.94 -2.23
C PHE A 833 -42.94 -26.69 -1.35
N GLN A 834 -41.97 -25.82 -1.57
CA GLN A 834 -41.77 -24.58 -0.82
C GLN A 834 -42.99 -23.65 -0.92
N ASN A 835 -43.51 -23.49 -2.13
CA ASN A 835 -44.70 -22.65 -2.38
C ASN A 835 -45.94 -23.21 -1.70
N ASN A 836 -46.18 -24.52 -1.81
CA ASN A 836 -47.33 -25.19 -1.16
C ASN A 836 -47.18 -25.22 0.37
N PHE A 837 -45.96 -25.41 0.87
CA PHE A 837 -45.65 -25.38 2.30
C PHE A 837 -45.89 -23.98 2.91
N ASP A 838 -45.46 -22.90 2.24
CA ASP A 838 -45.70 -21.54 2.68
C ASP A 838 -47.17 -21.12 2.66
N LEU A 839 -47.96 -21.69 1.74
CA LEU A 839 -49.40 -21.47 1.69
C LEU A 839 -50.10 -22.04 2.91
N ILE A 840 -49.67 -23.22 3.38
CA ILE A 840 -50.30 -23.92 4.52
C ILE A 840 -49.74 -23.40 5.86
N HIS A 841 -48.49 -23.03 5.92
CA HIS A 841 -47.77 -22.66 7.13
C HIS A 841 -47.48 -21.16 7.25
N LYS A 842 -48.42 -20.28 6.88
CA LYS A 842 -48.39 -18.81 7.08
C LYS A 842 -47.08 -18.16 6.60
N ARG A 843 -46.59 -18.54 5.42
CA ARG A 843 -45.33 -18.01 4.83
C ARG A 843 -44.08 -18.30 5.65
N PHE A 844 -43.98 -19.50 6.18
CA PHE A 844 -42.92 -19.96 7.06
C PHE A 844 -41.50 -19.65 6.55
N PHE A 845 -41.19 -19.93 5.29
CA PHE A 845 -39.84 -19.69 4.73
C PHE A 845 -39.49 -18.22 4.73
N ARG A 846 -40.46 -17.38 4.43
CA ARG A 846 -40.25 -15.93 4.38
C ARG A 846 -40.02 -15.38 5.78
N ASN A 847 -40.85 -15.72 6.75
CA ASN A 847 -40.72 -15.23 8.13
C ASN A 847 -39.44 -15.74 8.79
N LEU A 848 -39.04 -16.98 8.50
CA LEU A 848 -37.80 -17.54 9.04
C LEU A 848 -36.57 -16.86 8.45
N HIS A 849 -36.57 -16.52 7.17
CA HIS A 849 -35.46 -15.80 6.52
C HIS A 849 -35.34 -14.33 6.96
N GLU A 850 -36.46 -13.66 7.14
CA GLU A 850 -36.48 -12.27 7.64
C GLU A 850 -35.92 -12.18 9.08
N LYS A 851 -36.22 -13.15 9.92
CA LYS A 851 -35.80 -13.16 11.33
C LYS A 851 -34.38 -13.69 11.53
N TYR A 852 -33.92 -14.57 10.65
CA TYR A 852 -32.59 -15.21 10.70
C TYR A 852 -31.90 -15.20 9.33
N PRO A 853 -31.34 -14.05 8.89
CA PRO A 853 -30.77 -13.92 7.54
C PRO A 853 -29.53 -14.78 7.30
N GLU A 854 -28.91 -15.30 8.36
CA GLU A 854 -27.71 -16.15 8.28
C GLU A 854 -28.01 -17.60 7.88
N LEU A 855 -29.29 -17.98 7.75
CA LEU A 855 -29.68 -19.32 7.35
C LEU A 855 -29.48 -19.51 5.84
N THR A 856 -28.74 -20.54 5.47
CA THR A 856 -28.55 -20.91 4.07
C THR A 856 -29.80 -21.61 3.51
N THR A 857 -29.93 -21.71 2.20
CA THR A 857 -31.01 -22.44 1.54
C THR A 857 -31.10 -23.88 2.02
N ASN A 858 -30.01 -24.55 2.31
CA ASN A 858 -29.98 -25.90 2.88
C ASN A 858 -30.44 -25.92 4.33
N ASP A 859 -30.07 -24.90 5.12
CA ASP A 859 -30.56 -24.76 6.49
C ASP A 859 -32.11 -24.62 6.49
N MET A 860 -32.65 -23.85 5.58
CA MET A 860 -34.12 -23.63 5.41
C MET A 860 -34.85 -24.91 5.04
N LYS A 861 -34.27 -25.71 4.15
CA LYS A 861 -34.82 -27.04 3.77
C LYS A 861 -34.95 -27.93 5.00
N ILE A 862 -33.93 -28.00 5.84
CA ILE A 862 -33.93 -28.83 7.03
C ILE A 862 -34.90 -28.28 8.08
N CYS A 863 -35.06 -26.99 8.20
CA CYS A 863 -36.05 -26.37 9.08
C CYS A 863 -37.49 -26.76 8.68
N ALA A 864 -37.82 -26.77 7.38
CA ALA A 864 -39.11 -27.18 6.91
C ALA A 864 -39.37 -28.68 7.17
N LEU A 865 -38.39 -29.55 6.96
CA LEU A 865 -38.53 -30.98 7.21
C LEU A 865 -38.66 -31.27 8.72
N LEU A 866 -37.99 -30.49 9.58
CA LEU A 866 -38.16 -30.56 11.03
C LEU A 866 -39.54 -30.06 11.47
N ARG A 867 -40.11 -29.01 10.83
CA ARG A 867 -41.47 -28.54 11.10
C ARG A 867 -42.53 -29.58 10.73
N LEU A 868 -42.29 -30.41 9.72
CA LEU A 868 -43.12 -31.58 9.40
C LEU A 868 -42.91 -32.76 10.37
N ASN A 869 -42.14 -32.58 11.42
CA ASN A 869 -41.85 -33.61 12.43
C ASN A 869 -41.17 -34.87 11.89
N LEU A 870 -40.36 -34.74 10.81
CA LEU A 870 -39.61 -35.89 10.28
C LEU A 870 -38.42 -36.22 11.18
N ASN A 871 -38.17 -37.51 11.37
CA ASN A 871 -37.08 -37.98 12.19
C ASN A 871 -35.68 -37.81 11.50
N THR A 872 -34.61 -37.86 12.25
CA THR A 872 -33.23 -37.62 11.72
C THR A 872 -32.89 -38.60 10.58
N LYS A 873 -33.37 -39.81 10.59
CA LYS A 873 -33.12 -40.86 9.58
C LYS A 873 -33.84 -40.51 8.26
N ASP A 874 -35.07 -40.01 8.33
CA ASP A 874 -35.85 -39.61 7.18
C ASP A 874 -35.24 -38.31 6.56
N ILE A 875 -34.83 -37.36 7.40
CA ILE A 875 -34.16 -36.14 6.94
C ILE A 875 -32.80 -36.49 6.28
N ALA A 876 -32.04 -37.40 6.82
CA ALA A 876 -30.79 -37.88 6.25
C ALA A 876 -31.00 -38.49 4.86
N ASN A 877 -32.03 -39.33 4.75
CA ASN A 877 -32.45 -39.89 3.46
C ASN A 877 -32.92 -38.84 2.45
N PHE A 878 -33.59 -37.80 2.91
CA PHE A 878 -34.13 -36.72 2.06
C PHE A 878 -33.06 -35.76 1.58
N THR A 879 -32.06 -35.47 2.41
CA THR A 879 -31.04 -34.44 2.14
C THR A 879 -29.70 -34.98 1.62
N HIS A 880 -29.56 -36.28 1.44
CA HIS A 880 -28.30 -36.97 1.07
C HIS A 880 -27.16 -36.79 2.10
N LEU A 881 -27.49 -36.53 3.33
CA LEU A 881 -26.52 -36.41 4.40
C LEU A 881 -26.46 -37.71 5.19
N SER A 882 -25.33 -38.02 5.80
CA SER A 882 -25.28 -39.09 6.79
C SER A 882 -26.09 -38.68 8.02
N ILE A 883 -26.53 -39.66 8.82
CA ILE A 883 -27.23 -39.39 10.09
C ILE A 883 -26.43 -38.42 10.96
N ARG A 884 -25.10 -38.65 11.06
CA ARG A 884 -24.18 -37.76 11.76
C ARG A 884 -24.08 -36.35 11.08
N GLY A 885 -24.21 -36.31 9.77
CA GLY A 885 -24.26 -35.06 9.01
C GLY A 885 -25.49 -34.23 9.37
N VAL A 886 -26.66 -34.87 9.44
CA VAL A 886 -27.91 -34.20 9.86
C VAL A 886 -27.82 -33.73 11.30
N GLU A 887 -27.27 -34.53 12.19
CA GLU A 887 -27.06 -34.12 13.60
C GLU A 887 -26.14 -32.92 13.73
N SER A 888 -25.07 -32.90 12.94
CA SER A 888 -24.15 -31.75 12.88
C SER A 888 -24.85 -30.49 12.36
N VAL A 889 -25.73 -30.63 11.34
CA VAL A 889 -26.52 -29.49 10.83
C VAL A 889 -27.55 -29.04 11.85
N ARG A 890 -28.24 -29.96 12.54
CA ARG A 890 -29.16 -29.62 13.63
C ARG A 890 -28.49 -28.88 14.77
N TYR A 891 -27.26 -29.26 15.11
CA TYR A 891 -26.45 -28.55 16.10
C TYR A 891 -26.09 -27.12 15.63
N ARG A 892 -25.67 -26.96 14.39
CA ARG A 892 -25.37 -25.63 13.78
C ARG A 892 -26.63 -24.77 13.67
N LEU A 893 -27.76 -25.37 13.26
CA LEU A 893 -29.05 -24.68 13.18
C LEU A 893 -29.48 -24.17 14.56
N ARG A 894 -29.33 -25.00 15.59
CA ARG A 894 -29.61 -24.59 16.96
C ARG A 894 -28.80 -23.36 17.38
N LYS A 895 -27.52 -23.31 16.99
CA LYS A 895 -26.64 -22.19 17.29
C LYS A 895 -27.03 -20.93 16.50
N LYS A 896 -27.36 -21.07 15.21
CA LYS A 896 -27.79 -19.97 14.35
C LYS A 896 -29.15 -19.40 14.77
N LEU A 897 -30.03 -20.23 15.25
CA LEU A 897 -31.36 -19.82 15.72
C LEU A 897 -31.36 -19.34 17.17
N GLY A 898 -30.23 -19.42 17.86
CA GLY A 898 -30.07 -18.96 19.23
C GLY A 898 -30.88 -19.76 20.26
N ILE A 899 -31.15 -21.05 19.98
CA ILE A 899 -32.00 -21.88 20.82
C ILE A 899 -31.20 -22.49 21.97
N PRO A 900 -31.60 -22.26 23.25
CA PRO A 900 -30.93 -22.88 24.40
C PRO A 900 -30.97 -24.40 24.37
N THR A 901 -30.08 -25.07 25.13
CA THR A 901 -29.90 -26.54 25.10
C THR A 901 -31.09 -27.31 25.69
N ASP A 902 -31.93 -26.66 26.47
CA ASP A 902 -33.12 -27.22 27.13
C ASP A 902 -34.38 -27.20 26.26
N LYS A 903 -34.41 -26.47 25.15
CA LYS A 903 -35.53 -26.41 24.21
C LYS A 903 -35.32 -27.32 23.01
N SER A 904 -36.33 -28.05 22.58
CA SER A 904 -36.30 -28.85 21.37
C SER A 904 -36.27 -27.97 20.11
N LEU A 905 -35.31 -28.24 19.21
CA LEU A 905 -35.22 -27.54 17.91
C LEU A 905 -36.47 -27.77 17.05
N THR A 906 -37.04 -28.99 17.09
CA THR A 906 -38.24 -29.35 16.32
C THR A 906 -39.46 -28.63 16.83
N ASP A 907 -39.67 -28.60 18.15
CA ASP A 907 -40.82 -27.92 18.77
C ASP A 907 -40.74 -26.41 18.52
N PHE A 908 -39.54 -25.81 18.63
CA PHE A 908 -39.35 -24.42 18.27
C PHE A 908 -39.78 -24.11 16.83
N LEU A 909 -39.43 -24.99 15.85
CA LEU A 909 -39.75 -24.76 14.44
C LEU A 909 -41.23 -25.04 14.13
N ILE A 910 -41.88 -25.89 14.90
CA ILE A 910 -43.32 -26.17 14.81
C ILE A 910 -44.11 -24.97 15.32
N GLU A 911 -43.68 -24.34 16.41
CA GLU A 911 -44.32 -23.19 17.01
C GLU A 911 -43.95 -21.85 16.33
N PHE A 912 -42.96 -21.86 15.44
CA PHE A 912 -42.48 -20.62 14.76
C PHE A 912 -43.60 -20.08 13.83
N GLU A 913 -44.14 -18.89 14.14
CA GLU A 913 -45.15 -18.21 13.35
C GLU A 913 -44.54 -17.15 12.39
#